data_476b3f7a4c024b26fd560afa086eda10
#
_entry.id   476b3f7a4c024b26fd560afa086eda10
#
_cell.length_a   1.000
_cell.length_b   1.000
_cell.length_c   1.000
_cell.angle_alpha   90.00
_cell.angle_beta   90.00
_cell.angle_gamma   90.00
#
_symmetry.space_group_name_H-M   'P 1'
#
loop_
_entity.id
_entity.type
_entity.pdbx_description
1 polymer ?
#
loop_
_entity_poly.entity_id
_entity_poly.type
_entity_poly.pdbx_seq_one_letter_code
_entity_poly.pdbx_strand_id
1 'polypeptide(L)'
;MSDRVEFKREIGLFMAVMIGIGAMMGPGIFALPGELAKMVGPLGVVVYLAMGAVVVFTALNYAELGAALPIAGGGYSFVSRTLPRPVAFLTGWFFWIGNVAACAMYVVIFALTIRAYFWPEANVALIALVSTGVFAAINLRGMSAALKIITVMNLVELAVLIGIAIVGAFQIEAPNLEPFAPLGFGHFASGMALVYISYVGFDLITVAAEEIIAPGKTIPRAILITLVVGVMIYVVVVFVMMGTVHYTELAKSDVPFIFVAEAVAGGWGRWAAITATIMASLSAFSVTLGASSRVLFALSRDGHFPPVLSKLHKRFRTPHIALAVCALFVFAFAAVGIVKFVASMADFGFLMGLGFVNYSVIALRKRMPNLRRPFHAGLYPWIPLIGIATCWVFVPALELRTILLGVGLTLAGGAVYLIRPLNRAELVEELRVVETVKRYWIRRKRKRMRVLIIGGGQKGQNIANRLLAKDEYRLVFRSHEHQITFVEIDEGVCKELEARYSLPIFQGDGTKKEVLDQVGLNNIDVAIAAADNDGHNVIAALQAKQLGMKRVIAIVQDPDYLPLLEKEGVVAISTPWATAAMVENFLDRPGVAELFEIGAGVASLVGVVVPENASVSGKQIREIKVPAECVVAAVIRGKKFVVPRGDTTIETGDEVVFVGPASDVKLAQDLFVLRR
;
A
#
# COMPACT_ATOMS: atom_id res chain seq x y z
N MET A 1 31.45 7.66 -4.80
CA MET A 1 30.72 6.89 -5.84
C MET A 1 30.97 5.43 -5.53
N SER A 2 30.04 4.73 -4.87
CA SER A 2 30.14 3.29 -4.68
C SER A 2 29.66 2.65 -5.98
N ASP A 3 30.46 1.78 -6.56
CA ASP A 3 30.09 0.93 -7.70
C ASP A 3 28.76 0.21 -7.39
N ARG A 4 27.64 0.78 -7.82
CA ARG A 4 26.39 0.06 -7.89
C ARG A 4 26.54 -0.91 -9.06
N VAL A 5 26.75 -2.19 -8.74
CA VAL A 5 26.72 -3.26 -9.73
C VAL A 5 25.28 -3.27 -10.28
N GLU A 6 25.09 -2.68 -11.45
CA GLU A 6 23.80 -2.75 -12.16
C GLU A 6 23.61 -4.17 -12.70
N PHE A 7 22.36 -4.66 -12.61
CA PHE A 7 22.00 -5.95 -13.18
C PHE A 7 22.01 -5.86 -14.70
N LYS A 8 22.57 -6.88 -15.37
CA LYS A 8 22.58 -6.96 -16.82
C LYS A 8 21.18 -7.39 -17.33
N ARG A 9 20.60 -6.64 -18.26
CA ARG A 9 19.29 -6.96 -18.83
C ARG A 9 19.43 -8.03 -19.91
N GLU A 10 19.12 -9.28 -19.57
CA GLU A 10 19.25 -10.44 -20.45
C GLU A 10 17.95 -11.24 -20.61
N ILE A 11 16.92 -10.96 -19.80
CA ILE A 11 15.66 -11.70 -19.78
C ILE A 11 14.69 -11.13 -20.84
N GLY A 12 14.49 -11.87 -21.92
CA GLY A 12 13.48 -11.56 -22.95
C GLY A 12 12.08 -12.05 -22.56
N LEU A 13 11.08 -11.79 -23.43
CA LEU A 13 9.67 -12.13 -23.17
C LEU A 13 9.47 -13.63 -22.88
N PHE A 14 10.03 -14.53 -23.69
CA PHE A 14 9.88 -15.96 -23.52
C PHE A 14 10.39 -16.42 -22.14
N MET A 15 11.57 -15.95 -21.73
CA MET A 15 12.16 -16.30 -20.44
C MET A 15 11.36 -15.71 -19.27
N ALA A 16 10.82 -14.50 -19.41
CA ALA A 16 9.93 -13.88 -18.43
C ALA A 16 8.62 -14.68 -18.27
N VAL A 17 8.04 -15.16 -19.37
CA VAL A 17 6.86 -16.06 -19.35
C VAL A 17 7.21 -17.38 -18.67
N MET A 18 8.38 -17.97 -18.96
CA MET A 18 8.83 -19.21 -18.29
C MET A 18 9.06 -19.05 -16.78
N ILE A 19 9.52 -17.88 -16.33
CA ILE A 19 9.59 -17.56 -14.89
C ILE A 19 8.17 -17.58 -14.30
N GLY A 20 7.22 -16.91 -14.94
CA GLY A 20 5.84 -16.84 -14.48
C GLY A 20 5.15 -18.21 -14.49
N ILE A 21 5.28 -18.97 -15.58
CA ILE A 21 4.71 -20.33 -15.71
C ILE A 21 5.29 -21.23 -14.64
N GLY A 22 6.62 -21.30 -14.49
CA GLY A 22 7.25 -22.19 -13.52
C GLY A 22 6.95 -21.83 -12.06
N ALA A 23 6.67 -20.58 -11.78
CA ALA A 23 6.23 -20.17 -10.44
C ALA A 23 4.74 -20.45 -10.21
N MET A 24 3.89 -20.24 -11.22
CA MET A 24 2.45 -20.41 -11.15
C MET A 24 2.05 -21.88 -11.24
N MET A 25 2.62 -22.62 -12.21
CA MET A 25 2.31 -24.02 -12.46
C MET A 25 3.09 -24.99 -11.56
N GLY A 26 3.44 -24.59 -10.35
CA GLY A 26 4.07 -25.49 -9.38
C GLY A 26 3.20 -26.70 -9.03
N PRO A 27 3.65 -27.56 -8.11
CA PRO A 27 3.00 -28.86 -7.86
C PRO A 27 1.56 -28.75 -7.29
N GLY A 28 1.02 -27.56 -7.12
CA GLY A 28 -0.36 -27.34 -6.68
C GLY A 28 -1.40 -28.01 -7.58
N ILE A 29 -1.23 -27.93 -8.92
CA ILE A 29 -2.17 -28.56 -9.87
C ILE A 29 -2.16 -30.10 -9.79
N PHE A 30 -1.07 -30.67 -9.29
CA PHE A 30 -0.94 -32.11 -9.14
C PHE A 30 -1.63 -32.64 -7.89
N ALA A 31 -1.83 -31.83 -6.85
CA ALA A 31 -2.36 -32.24 -5.55
C ALA A 31 -3.71 -31.58 -5.16
N LEU A 32 -3.88 -30.26 -5.41
CA LEU A 32 -5.07 -29.53 -4.98
C LEU A 32 -6.39 -29.99 -5.61
N PRO A 33 -6.44 -30.51 -6.87
CA PRO A 33 -7.68 -31.05 -7.41
C PRO A 33 -8.29 -32.17 -6.57
N GLY A 34 -7.48 -33.00 -5.89
CA GLY A 34 -7.97 -34.02 -4.96
C GLY A 34 -8.62 -33.41 -3.71
N GLU A 35 -8.00 -32.40 -3.12
CA GLU A 35 -8.59 -31.67 -2.00
C GLU A 35 -9.86 -30.90 -2.41
N LEU A 36 -9.86 -30.34 -3.61
CA LEU A 36 -11.03 -29.65 -4.15
C LEU A 36 -12.19 -30.63 -4.43
N ALA A 37 -11.88 -31.85 -4.91
CA ALA A 37 -12.86 -32.91 -5.12
C ALA A 37 -13.59 -33.29 -3.81
N LYS A 38 -12.89 -33.30 -2.67
CA LYS A 38 -13.50 -33.50 -1.33
C LYS A 38 -14.47 -32.41 -0.96
N MET A 39 -14.26 -31.16 -1.43
CA MET A 39 -15.02 -29.98 -1.02
C MET A 39 -16.21 -29.70 -1.92
N VAL A 40 -16.05 -29.87 -3.22
CA VAL A 40 -17.06 -29.41 -4.21
C VAL A 40 -17.33 -30.43 -5.32
N GLY A 41 -16.61 -31.52 -5.40
CA GLY A 41 -16.75 -32.51 -6.49
C GLY A 41 -16.41 -31.93 -7.86
N PRO A 42 -17.13 -32.37 -8.95
CA PRO A 42 -16.89 -31.88 -10.31
C PRO A 42 -17.04 -30.37 -10.51
N LEU A 43 -17.80 -29.67 -9.65
CA LEU A 43 -17.90 -28.21 -9.61
C LEU A 43 -16.51 -27.54 -9.49
N GLY A 44 -15.46 -28.28 -9.09
CA GLY A 44 -14.06 -27.83 -9.03
C GLY A 44 -13.55 -27.23 -10.33
N VAL A 45 -14.04 -27.68 -11.48
CA VAL A 45 -13.70 -27.10 -12.80
C VAL A 45 -14.14 -25.64 -12.88
N VAL A 46 -15.37 -25.35 -12.44
CA VAL A 46 -15.89 -23.97 -12.43
C VAL A 46 -15.20 -23.13 -11.37
N VAL A 47 -14.78 -23.73 -10.25
CA VAL A 47 -13.97 -23.05 -9.22
C VAL A 47 -12.65 -22.56 -9.80
N TYR A 48 -11.93 -23.38 -10.55
CA TYR A 48 -10.68 -22.97 -11.21
C TYR A 48 -10.93 -21.86 -12.25
N LEU A 49 -11.95 -22.01 -13.10
CA LEU A 49 -12.30 -20.99 -14.09
C LEU A 49 -12.66 -19.64 -13.43
N ALA A 50 -13.52 -19.68 -12.41
CA ALA A 50 -13.94 -18.49 -11.69
C ALA A 50 -12.77 -17.80 -10.97
N MET A 51 -11.87 -18.59 -10.35
CA MET A 51 -10.68 -18.03 -9.71
C MET A 51 -9.73 -17.41 -10.73
N GLY A 52 -9.53 -18.04 -11.90
CA GLY A 52 -8.75 -17.45 -12.98
C GLY A 52 -9.30 -16.08 -13.42
N ALA A 53 -10.62 -15.95 -13.57
CA ALA A 53 -11.27 -14.69 -13.89
C ALA A 53 -11.08 -13.61 -12.80
N VAL A 54 -11.09 -14.01 -11.53
CA VAL A 54 -10.89 -13.12 -10.38
C VAL A 54 -9.45 -12.61 -10.33
N VAL A 55 -8.47 -13.47 -10.54
CA VAL A 55 -7.05 -13.12 -10.44
C VAL A 55 -6.61 -12.14 -11.53
N VAL A 56 -7.33 -12.08 -12.67
CA VAL A 56 -7.08 -11.12 -13.76
C VAL A 56 -6.98 -9.69 -13.23
N PHE A 57 -7.83 -9.28 -12.29
CA PHE A 57 -7.83 -7.91 -11.74
C PHE A 57 -6.52 -7.60 -11.02
N THR A 58 -6.01 -8.53 -10.22
CA THR A 58 -4.72 -8.38 -9.53
C THR A 58 -3.55 -8.42 -10.54
N ALA A 59 -3.60 -9.29 -11.53
CA ALA A 59 -2.57 -9.40 -12.58
C ALA A 59 -2.45 -8.10 -13.41
N LEU A 60 -3.58 -7.45 -13.76
CA LEU A 60 -3.60 -6.17 -14.44
C LEU A 60 -2.98 -5.05 -13.60
N ASN A 61 -3.24 -5.04 -12.28
CA ASN A 61 -2.62 -4.09 -11.35
C ASN A 61 -1.10 -4.31 -11.23
N TYR A 62 -0.66 -5.57 -11.17
CA TYR A 62 0.76 -5.91 -11.18
C TYR A 62 1.45 -5.52 -12.50
N ALA A 63 0.78 -5.72 -13.61
CA ALA A 63 1.26 -5.34 -14.93
C ALA A 63 1.49 -3.82 -15.03
N GLU A 64 0.56 -3.01 -14.48
CA GLU A 64 0.73 -1.56 -14.43
C GLU A 64 1.87 -1.14 -13.50
N LEU A 65 1.93 -1.69 -12.28
CA LEU A 65 2.99 -1.37 -11.31
C LEU A 65 4.36 -1.79 -11.82
N GLY A 66 4.49 -3.00 -12.35
CA GLY A 66 5.75 -3.51 -12.89
C GLY A 66 6.25 -2.74 -14.12
N ALA A 67 5.33 -2.25 -14.96
CA ALA A 67 5.67 -1.40 -16.10
C ALA A 67 6.09 0.02 -15.68
N ALA A 68 5.44 0.58 -14.64
CA ALA A 68 5.70 1.93 -14.15
C ALA A 68 6.92 2.01 -13.23
N LEU A 69 7.17 0.95 -12.46
CA LEU A 69 8.25 0.85 -11.47
C LEU A 69 9.03 -0.45 -11.68
N PRO A 70 9.88 -0.55 -12.73
CA PRO A 70 10.64 -1.76 -13.04
C PRO A 70 11.85 -1.93 -12.12
N ILE A 71 11.59 -2.29 -10.85
CA ILE A 71 12.55 -2.43 -9.76
C ILE A 71 12.43 -3.81 -9.15
N ALA A 72 13.56 -4.38 -8.75
CA ALA A 72 13.60 -5.67 -8.07
C ALA A 72 12.88 -5.62 -6.71
N GLY A 73 12.29 -6.76 -6.32
CA GLY A 73 11.61 -6.93 -5.04
C GLY A 73 10.08 -7.02 -5.12
N GLY A 74 9.51 -6.98 -6.33
CA GLY A 74 8.10 -7.29 -6.56
C GLY A 74 7.11 -6.45 -5.75
N GLY A 75 6.05 -7.11 -5.25
CA GLY A 75 4.95 -6.46 -4.53
C GLY A 75 5.37 -5.62 -3.33
N TYR A 76 6.33 -6.08 -2.53
CA TYR A 76 6.89 -5.31 -1.42
C TYR A 76 7.46 -3.96 -1.89
N SER A 77 8.24 -3.98 -2.97
CA SER A 77 8.89 -2.76 -3.51
C SER A 77 7.89 -1.75 -4.05
N PHE A 78 6.73 -2.18 -4.56
CA PHE A 78 5.66 -1.29 -4.97
C PHE A 78 4.99 -0.61 -3.78
N VAL A 79 4.68 -1.39 -2.74
CA VAL A 79 4.03 -0.89 -1.52
C VAL A 79 4.96 0.03 -0.73
N SER A 80 6.24 -0.29 -0.60
CA SER A 80 7.21 0.53 0.15
C SER A 80 7.41 1.94 -0.42
N ARG A 81 7.12 2.13 -1.72
CA ARG A 81 7.21 3.44 -2.40
C ARG A 81 5.90 4.23 -2.44
N THR A 82 4.79 3.56 -2.19
CA THR A 82 3.46 4.15 -2.34
C THR A 82 2.71 4.31 -1.03
N LEU A 83 3.00 3.48 -0.03
CA LEU A 83 2.27 3.41 1.23
C LEU A 83 3.19 3.67 2.43
N PRO A 84 2.64 3.95 3.63
CA PRO A 84 3.43 4.14 4.85
C PRO A 84 4.25 2.91 5.22
N ARG A 85 5.39 3.13 5.90
CA ARG A 85 6.33 2.09 6.33
C ARG A 85 5.68 0.91 7.07
N PRO A 86 4.74 1.07 8.03
CA PRO A 86 4.10 -0.07 8.70
C PRO A 86 3.35 -0.97 7.71
N VAL A 87 2.65 -0.37 6.74
CA VAL A 87 1.91 -1.12 5.70
C VAL A 87 2.87 -1.84 4.76
N ALA A 88 3.97 -1.17 4.39
CA ALA A 88 5.02 -1.78 3.57
C ALA A 88 5.64 -2.98 4.29
N PHE A 89 5.99 -2.84 5.57
CA PHE A 89 6.50 -3.93 6.38
C PHE A 89 5.52 -5.11 6.44
N LEU A 90 4.26 -4.86 6.79
CA LEU A 90 3.24 -5.91 6.84
C LEU A 90 3.05 -6.59 5.49
N THR A 91 3.09 -5.85 4.38
CA THR A 91 3.02 -6.45 3.04
C THR A 91 4.22 -7.37 2.78
N GLY A 92 5.44 -6.93 3.09
CA GLY A 92 6.63 -7.76 2.97
C GLY A 92 6.58 -9.00 3.86
N TRP A 93 6.06 -8.85 5.09
CA TRP A 93 5.84 -9.93 6.04
C TRP A 93 4.86 -10.97 5.50
N PHE A 94 3.72 -10.54 4.93
CA PHE A 94 2.73 -11.42 4.32
C PHE A 94 3.29 -12.17 3.11
N PHE A 95 4.00 -11.48 2.22
CA PHE A 95 4.66 -12.14 1.08
C PHE A 95 5.73 -13.13 1.55
N TRP A 96 6.50 -12.80 2.59
CA TRP A 96 7.48 -13.72 3.14
C TRP A 96 6.83 -14.99 3.70
N ILE A 97 5.78 -14.87 4.52
CA ILE A 97 5.01 -16.00 5.05
C ILE A 97 4.38 -16.79 3.91
N GLY A 98 3.72 -16.12 2.97
CA GLY A 98 3.09 -16.77 1.82
C GLY A 98 4.07 -17.60 0.99
N ASN A 99 5.23 -17.02 0.67
CA ASN A 99 6.28 -17.73 -0.07
C ASN A 99 6.87 -18.91 0.71
N VAL A 100 7.11 -18.76 2.02
CA VAL A 100 7.63 -19.84 2.87
C VAL A 100 6.62 -20.99 2.96
N ALA A 101 5.33 -20.69 3.14
CA ALA A 101 4.27 -21.70 3.17
C ALA A 101 4.08 -22.38 1.81
N ALA A 102 4.18 -21.61 0.70
CA ALA A 102 4.17 -22.18 -0.65
C ALA A 102 5.35 -23.16 -0.87
N CYS A 103 6.57 -22.76 -0.47
CA CYS A 103 7.72 -23.67 -0.51
C CYS A 103 7.48 -24.94 0.31
N ALA A 104 6.87 -24.81 1.49
CA ALA A 104 6.51 -25.95 2.33
C ALA A 104 5.51 -26.88 1.62
N MET A 105 4.49 -26.32 0.94
CA MET A 105 3.56 -27.10 0.12
C MET A 105 4.29 -27.90 -0.96
N TYR A 106 5.21 -27.24 -1.68
CA TYR A 106 5.96 -27.89 -2.77
C TYR A 106 6.80 -29.07 -2.27
N VAL A 107 7.47 -28.88 -1.15
CA VAL A 107 8.30 -29.94 -0.56
C VAL A 107 7.46 -31.06 0.06
N VAL A 108 6.27 -30.78 0.59
CA VAL A 108 5.34 -31.79 1.10
C VAL A 108 4.80 -32.63 -0.05
N ILE A 109 4.39 -32.04 -1.17
CA ILE A 109 3.92 -32.78 -2.37
C ILE A 109 5.06 -33.65 -2.93
N PHE A 110 6.28 -33.12 -3.00
CA PHE A 110 7.45 -33.89 -3.37
C PHE A 110 7.65 -35.09 -2.43
N ALA A 111 7.59 -34.88 -1.12
CA ALA A 111 7.79 -35.93 -0.12
C ALA A 111 6.69 -36.99 -0.17
N LEU A 112 5.43 -36.58 -0.40
CA LEU A 112 4.31 -37.53 -0.60
C LEU A 112 4.51 -38.37 -1.86
N THR A 113 5.00 -37.79 -2.96
CA THR A 113 5.30 -38.50 -4.20
C THR A 113 6.43 -39.53 -3.98
N ILE A 114 7.51 -39.11 -3.29
CA ILE A 114 8.62 -40.04 -2.96
C ILE A 114 8.13 -41.20 -2.08
N ARG A 115 7.32 -40.89 -1.05
CA ARG A 115 6.73 -41.89 -0.16
C ARG A 115 5.84 -42.87 -0.94
N ALA A 116 4.98 -42.35 -1.80
CA ALA A 116 4.01 -43.19 -2.51
C ALA A 116 4.65 -44.19 -3.50
N TYR A 117 5.77 -43.82 -4.15
CA TYR A 117 6.31 -44.59 -5.27
C TYR A 117 7.73 -45.13 -5.08
N PHE A 118 8.52 -44.59 -4.18
CA PHE A 118 9.92 -44.96 -4.01
C PHE A 118 10.24 -45.49 -2.61
N TRP A 119 9.59 -44.95 -1.57
CA TRP A 119 9.90 -45.31 -0.19
C TRP A 119 8.68 -45.27 0.72
N PRO A 120 7.77 -46.25 0.68
CA PRO A 120 6.48 -46.22 1.37
C PRO A 120 6.54 -46.01 2.90
N GLU A 121 7.60 -46.54 3.53
CA GLU A 121 7.77 -46.46 4.99
C GLU A 121 8.47 -45.16 5.45
N ALA A 122 8.91 -44.30 4.53
CA ALA A 122 9.64 -43.10 4.88
C ALA A 122 8.74 -42.05 5.54
N ASN A 123 9.30 -41.39 6.54
CA ASN A 123 8.63 -40.25 7.20
C ASN A 123 8.63 -39.04 6.28
N VAL A 124 7.45 -38.52 5.94
CA VAL A 124 7.27 -37.36 5.08
C VAL A 124 8.04 -36.12 5.59
N ALA A 125 8.05 -35.89 6.91
CA ALA A 125 8.79 -34.77 7.51
C ALA A 125 10.31 -34.93 7.32
N LEU A 126 10.84 -36.14 7.39
CA LEU A 126 12.26 -36.42 7.13
C LEU A 126 12.62 -36.14 5.67
N ILE A 127 11.82 -36.68 4.72
CA ILE A 127 12.02 -36.38 3.29
C ILE A 127 11.96 -34.86 3.05
N ALA A 128 10.97 -34.18 3.63
CA ALA A 128 10.83 -32.73 3.50
C ALA A 128 12.05 -31.98 4.06
N LEU A 129 12.59 -32.41 5.21
CA LEU A 129 13.78 -31.79 5.82
C LEU A 129 14.99 -31.92 4.89
N VAL A 130 15.28 -33.14 4.45
CA VAL A 130 16.44 -33.45 3.57
C VAL A 130 16.31 -32.69 2.25
N SER A 131 15.13 -32.72 1.63
CA SER A 131 14.85 -32.03 0.36
C SER A 131 15.00 -30.53 0.51
N THR A 132 14.45 -29.94 1.57
CA THR A 132 14.61 -28.50 1.86
C THR A 132 16.09 -28.12 1.98
N GLY A 133 16.90 -28.91 2.67
CA GLY A 133 18.33 -28.70 2.81
C GLY A 133 19.06 -28.76 1.47
N VAL A 134 18.79 -29.77 0.65
CA VAL A 134 19.39 -29.94 -0.69
C VAL A 134 19.01 -28.76 -1.59
N PHE A 135 17.73 -28.40 -1.63
CA PHE A 135 17.26 -27.32 -2.50
C PHE A 135 17.76 -25.93 -2.04
N ALA A 136 17.84 -25.70 -0.73
CA ALA A 136 18.46 -24.51 -0.21
C ALA A 136 19.95 -24.41 -0.60
N ALA A 137 20.69 -25.52 -0.52
CA ALA A 137 22.09 -25.58 -0.95
C ALA A 137 22.28 -25.31 -2.45
N ILE A 138 21.37 -25.79 -3.31
CA ILE A 138 21.37 -25.47 -4.74
C ILE A 138 21.13 -23.97 -4.96
N ASN A 139 20.16 -23.38 -4.25
CA ASN A 139 19.82 -21.97 -4.36
C ASN A 139 20.94 -21.03 -3.87
N LEU A 140 21.85 -21.50 -2.99
CA LEU A 140 23.03 -20.72 -2.60
C LEU A 140 23.94 -20.37 -3.81
N ARG A 141 23.97 -21.21 -4.84
CA ARG A 141 24.82 -21.01 -6.03
C ARG A 141 24.33 -19.92 -7.00
N GLY A 142 23.12 -19.39 -6.78
CA GLY A 142 22.57 -18.28 -7.57
C GLY A 142 21.49 -18.68 -8.57
N MET A 143 20.61 -17.74 -8.91
CA MET A 143 19.40 -17.97 -9.71
C MET A 143 19.66 -17.99 -11.22
N SER A 144 20.62 -17.21 -11.73
CA SER A 144 20.87 -17.11 -13.17
C SER A 144 21.37 -18.40 -13.85
N ALA A 145 22.13 -19.22 -13.11
CA ALA A 145 22.52 -20.55 -13.60
C ALA A 145 21.36 -21.55 -13.56
N ALA A 146 20.43 -21.37 -12.61
CA ALA A 146 19.27 -22.23 -12.43
C ALA A 146 18.16 -21.98 -13.49
N LEU A 147 18.03 -20.76 -14.03
CA LEU A 147 16.93 -20.41 -14.94
C LEU A 147 16.84 -21.29 -16.19
N LYS A 148 17.96 -21.70 -16.78
CA LYS A 148 17.96 -22.60 -17.94
C LYS A 148 17.43 -23.99 -17.57
N ILE A 149 17.87 -24.52 -16.42
CA ILE A 149 17.44 -25.83 -15.91
C ILE A 149 15.95 -25.75 -15.55
N ILE A 150 15.53 -24.71 -14.85
CA ILE A 150 14.12 -24.47 -14.50
C ILE A 150 13.26 -24.40 -15.77
N THR A 151 13.71 -23.72 -16.82
CA THR A 151 12.97 -23.63 -18.09
C THR A 151 12.77 -25.03 -18.70
N VAL A 152 13.80 -25.89 -18.71
CA VAL A 152 13.66 -27.25 -19.21
C VAL A 152 12.68 -28.07 -18.35
N MET A 153 12.77 -27.93 -17.03
CA MET A 153 11.85 -28.62 -16.10
C MET A 153 10.40 -28.20 -16.34
N ASN A 154 10.15 -26.90 -16.51
CA ASN A 154 8.82 -26.38 -16.80
C ASN A 154 8.29 -26.84 -18.17
N LEU A 155 9.15 -26.96 -19.19
CA LEU A 155 8.73 -27.48 -20.50
C LEU A 155 8.35 -28.96 -20.42
N VAL A 156 9.08 -29.75 -19.66
CA VAL A 156 8.74 -31.19 -19.44
C VAL A 156 7.42 -31.27 -18.67
N GLU A 157 7.26 -30.53 -17.60
CA GLU A 157 6.01 -30.45 -16.83
C GLU A 157 4.83 -30.11 -17.74
N LEU A 158 4.95 -29.04 -18.52
CA LEU A 158 3.91 -28.58 -19.44
C LEU A 158 3.56 -29.61 -20.49
N ALA A 159 4.58 -30.29 -21.06
CA ALA A 159 4.38 -31.35 -22.05
C ALA A 159 3.62 -32.53 -21.47
N VAL A 160 3.91 -32.92 -20.23
CA VAL A 160 3.21 -34.00 -19.52
C VAL A 160 1.77 -33.59 -19.19
N LEU A 161 1.54 -32.39 -18.64
CA LEU A 161 0.19 -31.92 -18.34
C LEU A 161 -0.69 -31.87 -19.59
N ILE A 162 -0.19 -31.32 -20.70
CA ILE A 162 -0.89 -31.26 -21.97
C ILE A 162 -1.08 -32.68 -22.55
N GLY A 163 -0.06 -33.52 -22.51
CA GLY A 163 -0.12 -34.88 -23.04
C GLY A 163 -1.18 -35.73 -22.33
N ILE A 164 -1.19 -35.73 -20.98
CA ILE A 164 -2.20 -36.46 -20.19
C ILE A 164 -3.60 -35.82 -20.41
N ALA A 165 -3.69 -34.49 -20.52
CA ALA A 165 -4.97 -33.85 -20.81
C ALA A 165 -5.52 -34.26 -22.18
N ILE A 166 -4.69 -34.32 -23.23
CA ILE A 166 -5.12 -34.74 -24.55
C ILE A 166 -5.59 -36.22 -24.54
N VAL A 167 -4.80 -37.12 -23.97
CA VAL A 167 -5.16 -38.54 -23.94
C VAL A 167 -6.40 -38.79 -23.08
N GLY A 168 -6.47 -38.12 -21.93
CA GLY A 168 -7.61 -38.25 -21.00
C GLY A 168 -8.89 -37.63 -21.54
N ALA A 169 -8.81 -36.61 -22.40
CA ALA A 169 -9.99 -36.02 -23.02
C ALA A 169 -10.84 -37.00 -23.83
N PHE A 170 -10.21 -38.03 -24.40
CA PHE A 170 -10.89 -39.10 -25.10
C PHE A 170 -11.48 -40.19 -24.18
N GLN A 171 -11.21 -40.13 -22.86
CA GLN A 171 -11.64 -41.07 -21.88
C GLN A 171 -12.58 -40.47 -20.83
N ILE A 172 -13.11 -39.29 -21.10
CA ILE A 172 -14.08 -38.62 -20.24
C ILE A 172 -15.40 -39.38 -20.28
N GLU A 173 -15.91 -39.77 -19.14
CA GLU A 173 -17.20 -40.40 -18.93
C GLU A 173 -18.16 -39.45 -18.22
N ALA A 174 -19.33 -39.18 -18.83
CA ALA A 174 -20.31 -38.27 -18.26
C ALA A 174 -20.77 -38.63 -16.83
N PRO A 175 -20.89 -39.95 -16.46
CA PRO A 175 -21.25 -40.31 -15.09
C PRO A 175 -20.24 -39.84 -14.02
N ASN A 176 -18.97 -39.67 -14.37
CA ASN A 176 -17.95 -39.19 -13.42
C ASN A 176 -18.18 -37.71 -13.02
N LEU A 177 -18.91 -36.95 -13.85
CA LEU A 177 -19.27 -35.56 -13.61
C LEU A 177 -20.61 -35.43 -12.88
N GLU A 178 -21.29 -36.52 -12.52
CA GLU A 178 -22.56 -36.53 -11.83
C GLU A 178 -22.45 -37.12 -10.42
N PRO A 179 -23.07 -36.50 -9.40
CA PRO A 179 -23.70 -35.17 -9.47
C PRO A 179 -22.68 -34.06 -9.58
N PHE A 180 -22.96 -33.05 -10.42
CA PHE A 180 -22.01 -31.97 -10.71
C PHE A 180 -21.62 -31.15 -9.46
N ALA A 181 -22.55 -30.95 -8.53
CA ALA A 181 -22.34 -30.24 -7.26
C ALA A 181 -22.85 -31.10 -6.09
N PRO A 182 -22.15 -32.19 -5.71
CA PRO A 182 -22.63 -33.17 -4.73
C PRO A 182 -22.87 -32.56 -3.33
N LEU A 183 -22.13 -31.54 -2.96
CA LEU A 183 -22.22 -30.83 -1.67
C LEU A 183 -22.89 -29.46 -1.83
N GLY A 184 -23.52 -29.17 -2.98
CA GLY A 184 -24.09 -27.89 -3.32
C GLY A 184 -23.04 -26.79 -3.47
N PHE A 185 -23.50 -25.53 -3.47
CA PHE A 185 -22.63 -24.36 -3.68
C PHE A 185 -22.02 -23.78 -2.39
N GLY A 186 -22.34 -24.35 -1.21
CA GLY A 186 -21.92 -23.80 0.08
C GLY A 186 -20.40 -23.70 0.24
N HIS A 187 -19.65 -24.61 -0.39
CA HIS A 187 -18.18 -24.64 -0.31
C HIS A 187 -17.48 -24.00 -1.53
N PHE A 188 -18.23 -23.34 -2.43
CA PHE A 188 -17.66 -22.76 -3.65
C PHE A 188 -16.61 -21.69 -3.34
N ALA A 189 -16.91 -20.75 -2.44
CA ALA A 189 -15.97 -19.68 -2.04
C ALA A 189 -14.74 -20.25 -1.32
N SER A 190 -14.90 -21.26 -0.47
CA SER A 190 -13.77 -21.94 0.20
C SER A 190 -12.92 -22.74 -0.79
N GLY A 191 -13.53 -23.33 -1.81
CA GLY A 191 -12.82 -23.97 -2.91
C GLY A 191 -11.99 -22.95 -3.72
N MET A 192 -12.59 -21.79 -4.02
CA MET A 192 -11.86 -20.70 -4.67
C MET A 192 -10.68 -20.21 -3.80
N ALA A 193 -10.89 -20.02 -2.50
CA ALA A 193 -9.83 -19.62 -1.59
C ALA A 193 -8.68 -20.65 -1.53
N LEU A 194 -8.98 -21.96 -1.58
CA LEU A 194 -7.97 -23.04 -1.58
C LEU A 194 -7.12 -23.05 -2.85
N VAL A 195 -7.73 -22.82 -4.03
CA VAL A 195 -6.99 -22.87 -5.31
C VAL A 195 -6.33 -21.56 -5.69
N TYR A 196 -6.49 -20.51 -4.86
CA TYR A 196 -5.88 -19.20 -5.13
C TYR A 196 -4.37 -19.30 -5.32
N ILE A 197 -3.68 -20.10 -4.48
CA ILE A 197 -2.24 -20.34 -4.55
C ILE A 197 -1.80 -20.85 -5.94
N SER A 198 -2.64 -21.63 -6.63
CA SER A 198 -2.33 -22.13 -7.96
C SER A 198 -2.15 -21.01 -8.99
N TYR A 199 -2.76 -19.84 -8.75
CA TYR A 199 -2.68 -18.67 -9.64
C TYR A 199 -1.63 -17.64 -9.22
N VAL A 200 -1.01 -17.79 -8.05
CA VAL A 200 0.11 -16.96 -7.60
C VAL A 200 1.40 -17.42 -8.28
N GLY A 201 2.25 -16.46 -8.64
CA GLY A 201 3.52 -16.77 -9.33
C GLY A 201 3.81 -15.80 -10.49
N PHE A 202 2.79 -15.25 -11.14
CA PHE A 202 2.97 -14.19 -12.14
C PHE A 202 3.64 -12.94 -11.55
N ASP A 203 3.48 -12.70 -10.25
CA ASP A 203 4.10 -11.61 -9.50
C ASP A 203 5.63 -11.76 -9.44
N LEU A 204 6.15 -12.98 -9.48
CA LEU A 204 7.59 -13.25 -9.45
C LEU A 204 8.32 -12.76 -10.71
N ILE A 205 7.62 -12.55 -11.84
CA ILE A 205 8.15 -11.85 -13.02
C ILE A 205 8.68 -10.48 -12.62
N THR A 206 7.98 -9.76 -11.72
CA THR A 206 8.38 -8.43 -11.28
C THR A 206 9.57 -8.43 -10.32
N VAL A 207 9.87 -9.56 -9.68
CA VAL A 207 11.08 -9.70 -8.85
C VAL A 207 12.36 -9.61 -9.69
N ALA A 208 12.29 -10.06 -10.95
CA ALA A 208 13.39 -9.99 -11.91
C ALA A 208 13.36 -8.73 -12.80
N ALA A 209 12.55 -7.72 -12.47
CA ALA A 209 12.27 -6.56 -13.32
C ALA A 209 13.53 -5.80 -13.81
N GLU A 210 14.60 -5.75 -13.00
CA GLU A 210 15.86 -5.08 -13.34
C GLU A 210 16.68 -5.86 -14.39
N GLU A 211 16.45 -7.17 -14.52
CA GLU A 211 17.12 -8.05 -15.47
C GLU A 211 16.34 -8.20 -16.78
N ILE A 212 15.09 -7.67 -16.85
CA ILE A 212 14.20 -7.79 -18.01
C ILE A 212 14.52 -6.73 -19.09
N ILE A 213 14.59 -7.18 -20.34
CA ILE A 213 14.75 -6.32 -21.53
C ILE A 213 13.43 -5.59 -21.80
N ALA A 214 13.48 -4.25 -21.97
CA ALA A 214 12.32 -3.39 -22.20
C ALA A 214 11.17 -3.64 -21.21
N PRO A 215 11.38 -3.53 -19.88
CA PRO A 215 10.48 -3.98 -18.84
C PRO A 215 9.07 -3.38 -18.95
N GLY A 216 8.94 -2.12 -19.36
CA GLY A 216 7.65 -1.46 -19.54
C GLY A 216 6.72 -2.13 -20.56
N LYS A 217 7.25 -2.94 -21.50
CA LYS A 217 6.48 -3.71 -22.48
C LYS A 217 6.47 -5.20 -22.17
N THR A 218 7.61 -5.72 -21.73
CA THR A 218 7.82 -7.16 -21.52
C THR A 218 7.07 -7.66 -20.28
N ILE A 219 7.13 -6.93 -19.16
CA ILE A 219 6.48 -7.34 -17.89
C ILE A 219 4.95 -7.49 -18.07
N PRO A 220 4.21 -6.49 -18.60
CA PRO A 220 2.77 -6.65 -18.78
C PRO A 220 2.40 -7.83 -19.68
N ARG A 221 3.11 -7.99 -20.79
CA ARG A 221 2.86 -9.09 -21.72
C ARG A 221 3.15 -10.44 -21.09
N ALA A 222 4.27 -10.56 -20.37
CA ALA A 222 4.63 -11.80 -19.69
C ALA A 222 3.60 -12.19 -18.64
N ILE A 223 3.14 -11.25 -17.80
CA ILE A 223 2.10 -11.50 -16.79
C ILE A 223 0.81 -11.98 -17.44
N LEU A 224 0.32 -11.30 -18.47
CA LEU A 224 -0.95 -11.65 -19.11
C LEU A 224 -0.86 -12.98 -19.86
N ILE A 225 0.23 -13.25 -20.58
CA ILE A 225 0.44 -14.53 -21.26
C ILE A 225 0.50 -15.66 -20.23
N THR A 226 1.28 -15.51 -19.16
CA THR A 226 1.38 -16.50 -18.08
C THR A 226 0.01 -16.83 -17.50
N LEU A 227 -0.79 -15.80 -17.19
CA LEU A 227 -2.11 -15.99 -16.59
C LEU A 227 -3.07 -16.71 -17.56
N VAL A 228 -3.15 -16.26 -18.83
CA VAL A 228 -4.04 -16.89 -19.81
C VAL A 228 -3.67 -18.36 -20.04
N VAL A 229 -2.38 -18.65 -20.25
CA VAL A 229 -1.89 -20.03 -20.45
C VAL A 229 -2.17 -20.87 -19.20
N GLY A 230 -1.88 -20.35 -18.01
CA GLY A 230 -2.13 -21.06 -16.75
C GLY A 230 -3.60 -21.37 -16.52
N VAL A 231 -4.51 -20.37 -16.72
CA VAL A 231 -5.97 -20.60 -16.59
C VAL A 231 -6.43 -21.68 -17.55
N MET A 232 -6.03 -21.62 -18.83
CA MET A 232 -6.43 -22.60 -19.84
C MET A 232 -5.99 -24.02 -19.45
N ILE A 233 -4.73 -24.19 -19.05
CA ILE A 233 -4.18 -25.48 -18.67
C ILE A 233 -4.89 -26.01 -17.41
N TYR A 234 -5.07 -25.19 -16.39
CA TYR A 234 -5.73 -25.61 -15.16
C TYR A 234 -7.16 -26.08 -15.39
N VAL A 235 -7.95 -25.32 -16.13
CA VAL A 235 -9.35 -25.67 -16.42
C VAL A 235 -9.40 -27.00 -17.20
N VAL A 236 -8.56 -27.14 -18.23
CA VAL A 236 -8.54 -28.37 -19.04
C VAL A 236 -8.06 -29.57 -18.23
N VAL A 237 -6.97 -29.44 -17.49
CA VAL A 237 -6.41 -30.53 -16.67
C VAL A 237 -7.40 -30.99 -15.60
N VAL A 238 -7.99 -30.03 -14.87
CA VAL A 238 -8.97 -30.35 -13.80
C VAL A 238 -10.24 -30.96 -14.40
N PHE A 239 -10.71 -30.48 -15.57
CA PHE A 239 -11.85 -31.05 -16.27
C PHE A 239 -11.58 -32.52 -16.66
N VAL A 240 -10.40 -32.80 -17.22
CA VAL A 240 -10.00 -34.18 -17.55
C VAL A 240 -9.90 -35.03 -16.29
N MET A 241 -9.27 -34.53 -15.22
CA MET A 241 -9.16 -35.27 -13.97
C MET A 241 -10.51 -35.66 -13.38
N MET A 242 -11.45 -34.75 -13.36
CA MET A 242 -12.81 -34.99 -12.83
C MET A 242 -13.69 -35.81 -13.77
N GLY A 243 -13.40 -35.80 -15.08
CA GLY A 243 -14.17 -36.52 -16.08
C GLY A 243 -13.68 -37.96 -16.29
N THR A 244 -12.40 -38.27 -16.05
CA THR A 244 -11.83 -39.63 -16.26
C THR A 244 -11.93 -40.49 -15.02
N VAL A 245 -11.95 -39.89 -13.83
CA VAL A 245 -12.03 -40.66 -12.57
C VAL A 245 -13.11 -40.01 -11.70
N HIS A 246 -13.96 -40.87 -11.08
CA HIS A 246 -14.99 -40.33 -10.20
C HIS A 246 -14.41 -39.53 -9.02
N TYR A 247 -14.99 -38.38 -8.72
CA TYR A 247 -14.47 -37.43 -7.73
C TYR A 247 -14.22 -38.04 -6.34
N THR A 248 -14.97 -39.06 -5.94
CA THR A 248 -14.81 -39.74 -4.64
C THR A 248 -13.51 -40.57 -4.58
N GLU A 249 -13.06 -41.14 -5.68
CA GLU A 249 -11.77 -41.86 -5.76
C GLU A 249 -10.63 -40.83 -5.83
N LEU A 250 -10.79 -39.81 -6.62
CA LEU A 250 -9.83 -38.69 -6.69
C LEU A 250 -9.58 -38.06 -5.31
N ALA A 251 -10.64 -37.91 -4.52
CA ALA A 251 -10.61 -37.40 -3.17
C ALA A 251 -9.82 -38.24 -2.16
N LYS A 252 -9.66 -39.53 -2.40
CA LYS A 252 -8.90 -40.46 -1.52
C LYS A 252 -7.39 -40.42 -1.78
N SER A 253 -6.97 -39.94 -2.95
CA SER A 253 -5.57 -39.99 -3.36
C SER A 253 -4.76 -38.81 -2.79
N ASP A 254 -3.59 -39.11 -2.21
CA ASP A 254 -2.60 -38.13 -1.79
C ASP A 254 -1.84 -37.50 -3.00
N VAL A 255 -1.90 -38.18 -4.16
CA VAL A 255 -1.20 -37.82 -5.42
C VAL A 255 -2.18 -37.92 -6.61
N PRO A 256 -3.26 -37.13 -6.61
CA PRO A 256 -4.43 -37.31 -7.49
C PRO A 256 -4.09 -37.22 -8.98
N PHE A 257 -3.17 -36.35 -9.40
CA PHE A 257 -2.78 -36.28 -10.80
C PHE A 257 -2.08 -37.53 -11.30
N ILE A 258 -1.19 -38.13 -10.48
CA ILE A 258 -0.49 -39.36 -10.84
C ILE A 258 -1.49 -40.53 -10.95
N PHE A 259 -2.45 -40.58 -10.04
CA PHE A 259 -3.54 -41.54 -10.05
C PHE A 259 -4.36 -41.48 -11.36
N VAL A 260 -4.75 -40.27 -11.78
CA VAL A 260 -5.46 -40.02 -13.04
C VAL A 260 -4.58 -40.40 -14.23
N ALA A 261 -3.32 -39.97 -14.26
CA ALA A 261 -2.40 -40.23 -15.34
C ALA A 261 -2.16 -41.75 -15.55
N GLU A 262 -2.13 -42.52 -14.46
CA GLU A 262 -2.06 -43.99 -14.52
C GLU A 262 -3.37 -44.57 -15.06
N ALA A 263 -4.53 -44.10 -14.67
CA ALA A 263 -5.81 -44.52 -15.20
C ALA A 263 -5.92 -44.28 -16.72
N VAL A 264 -5.42 -43.09 -17.18
CA VAL A 264 -5.51 -42.64 -18.56
C VAL A 264 -4.48 -43.32 -19.50
N ALA A 265 -3.24 -43.44 -19.08
CA ALA A 265 -2.11 -43.88 -19.93
C ALA A 265 -1.30 -45.02 -19.34
N GLY A 266 -1.86 -45.73 -18.34
CA GLY A 266 -1.22 -46.87 -17.70
C GLY A 266 0.13 -46.55 -17.07
N GLY A 267 1.06 -47.53 -17.10
CA GLY A 267 2.40 -47.36 -16.51
C GLY A 267 3.20 -46.17 -17.05
N TRP A 268 3.06 -45.88 -18.34
CA TRP A 268 3.71 -44.69 -18.95
C TRP A 268 3.18 -43.37 -18.38
N GLY A 269 1.86 -43.26 -18.23
CA GLY A 269 1.21 -42.11 -17.62
C GLY A 269 1.70 -41.92 -16.19
N ARG A 270 1.76 -42.97 -15.39
CA ARG A 270 2.28 -42.95 -14.02
C ARG A 270 3.69 -42.36 -13.96
N TRP A 271 4.65 -42.93 -14.72
CA TRP A 271 6.03 -42.44 -14.67
C TRP A 271 6.22 -41.04 -15.22
N ALA A 272 5.48 -40.68 -16.27
CA ALA A 272 5.47 -39.30 -16.78
C ALA A 272 4.96 -38.32 -15.72
N ALA A 273 3.86 -38.65 -15.06
CA ALA A 273 3.27 -37.78 -14.00
C ALA A 273 4.17 -37.69 -12.76
N ILE A 274 4.82 -38.78 -12.33
CA ILE A 274 5.82 -38.76 -11.25
C ILE A 274 6.95 -37.81 -11.61
N THR A 275 7.51 -37.95 -12.82
CA THR A 275 8.59 -37.07 -13.29
C THR A 275 8.16 -35.61 -13.32
N ALA A 276 6.97 -35.29 -13.86
CA ALA A 276 6.44 -33.95 -13.91
C ALA A 276 6.22 -33.37 -12.51
N THR A 277 5.63 -34.11 -11.58
CA THR A 277 5.40 -33.69 -10.19
C THR A 277 6.70 -33.37 -9.47
N ILE A 278 7.72 -34.20 -9.65
CA ILE A 278 9.05 -33.97 -9.08
C ILE A 278 9.67 -32.69 -9.67
N MET A 279 9.64 -32.52 -11.00
CA MET A 279 10.21 -31.38 -11.68
C MET A 279 9.47 -30.08 -11.31
N ALA A 280 8.14 -30.09 -11.27
CA ALA A 280 7.31 -28.98 -10.82
C ALA A 280 7.65 -28.56 -9.38
N SER A 281 7.78 -29.54 -8.48
CA SER A 281 8.15 -29.28 -7.08
C SER A 281 9.52 -28.64 -6.96
N LEU A 282 10.51 -29.14 -7.70
CA LEU A 282 11.88 -28.62 -7.69
C LEU A 282 11.98 -27.21 -8.27
N SER A 283 11.32 -26.99 -9.41
CA SER A 283 11.39 -25.70 -10.12
C SER A 283 10.68 -24.61 -9.30
N ALA A 284 9.43 -24.84 -8.89
CA ALA A 284 8.65 -23.90 -8.10
C ALA A 284 9.31 -23.59 -6.75
N PHE A 285 9.81 -24.62 -6.05
CA PHE A 285 10.55 -24.44 -4.80
C PHE A 285 11.76 -23.51 -4.99
N SER A 286 12.57 -23.75 -6.01
CA SER A 286 13.78 -22.98 -6.25
C SER A 286 13.49 -21.50 -6.54
N VAL A 287 12.49 -21.22 -7.38
CA VAL A 287 12.08 -19.85 -7.70
C VAL A 287 11.53 -19.13 -6.47
N THR A 288 10.62 -19.79 -5.76
CA THR A 288 9.89 -19.19 -4.62
C THR A 288 10.79 -19.02 -3.39
N LEU A 289 11.69 -19.97 -3.09
CA LEU A 289 12.66 -19.82 -2.00
C LEU A 289 13.63 -18.67 -2.29
N GLY A 290 14.09 -18.55 -3.54
CA GLY A 290 14.90 -17.44 -3.98
C GLY A 290 14.18 -16.08 -3.81
N ALA A 291 12.91 -16.00 -4.18
CA ALA A 291 12.08 -14.81 -4.00
C ALA A 291 11.85 -14.49 -2.51
N SER A 292 11.51 -15.52 -1.69
CA SER A 292 11.32 -15.38 -0.25
C SER A 292 12.56 -14.80 0.44
N SER A 293 13.75 -15.32 0.11
CA SER A 293 15.01 -14.82 0.66
C SER A 293 15.31 -13.38 0.25
N ARG A 294 14.91 -12.96 -0.95
CA ARG A 294 15.05 -11.56 -1.43
C ARG A 294 14.07 -10.61 -0.76
N VAL A 295 12.85 -11.04 -0.45
CA VAL A 295 11.89 -10.26 0.35
C VAL A 295 12.45 -10.02 1.75
N LEU A 296 12.96 -11.05 2.41
CA LEU A 296 13.56 -10.93 3.74
C LEU A 296 14.82 -10.06 3.73
N PHE A 297 15.66 -10.20 2.68
CA PHE A 297 16.81 -9.35 2.44
C PHE A 297 16.39 -7.88 2.27
N ALA A 298 15.36 -7.60 1.46
CA ALA A 298 14.88 -6.25 1.22
C ALA A 298 14.32 -5.61 2.51
N LEU A 299 13.53 -6.37 3.28
CA LEU A 299 13.05 -5.93 4.59
C LEU A 299 14.20 -5.61 5.57
N SER A 300 15.27 -6.40 5.55
CA SER A 300 16.45 -6.14 6.38
C SER A 300 17.25 -4.93 5.89
N ARG A 301 17.43 -4.78 4.57
CA ARG A 301 18.10 -3.62 3.96
C ARG A 301 17.36 -2.32 4.25
N ASP A 302 16.03 -2.37 4.27
CA ASP A 302 15.16 -1.22 4.56
C ASP A 302 15.00 -0.96 6.08
N GLY A 303 15.81 -1.66 6.94
CA GLY A 303 15.87 -1.42 8.38
C GLY A 303 14.79 -2.11 9.22
N HIS A 304 14.00 -3.01 8.63
CA HIS A 304 12.93 -3.70 9.34
C HIS A 304 13.40 -4.94 10.11
N PHE A 305 14.56 -5.50 9.73
CA PHE A 305 15.16 -6.68 10.35
C PHE A 305 16.64 -6.46 10.63
N PRO A 306 17.27 -7.31 11.48
CA PRO A 306 18.70 -7.20 11.76
C PRO A 306 19.55 -7.17 10.48
N PRO A 307 20.57 -6.31 10.39
CA PRO A 307 21.40 -6.12 9.18
C PRO A 307 22.12 -7.38 8.71
N VAL A 308 22.22 -8.40 9.58
CA VAL A 308 22.84 -9.68 9.24
C VAL A 308 22.10 -10.40 8.12
N LEU A 309 20.76 -10.23 8.00
CA LEU A 309 19.93 -10.84 6.95
C LEU A 309 20.13 -10.18 5.58
N SER A 310 20.68 -8.96 5.53
CA SER A 310 21.03 -8.26 4.30
C SER A 310 22.48 -8.53 3.85
N LYS A 311 23.19 -9.48 4.48
CA LYS A 311 24.53 -9.87 4.04
C LYS A 311 24.48 -10.80 2.84
N LEU A 312 25.26 -10.45 1.80
CA LEU A 312 25.45 -11.30 0.62
C LEU A 312 26.65 -12.23 0.79
N HIS A 313 26.54 -13.45 0.25
CA HIS A 313 27.64 -14.39 0.21
C HIS A 313 28.78 -13.88 -0.67
N LYS A 314 30.02 -13.91 -0.20
CA LYS A 314 31.18 -13.31 -0.88
C LYS A 314 31.40 -13.82 -2.31
N ARG A 315 31.20 -15.13 -2.55
CA ARG A 315 31.42 -15.78 -3.86
C ARG A 315 30.17 -15.76 -4.74
N PHE A 316 28.99 -16.11 -4.18
CA PHE A 316 27.78 -16.32 -4.95
C PHE A 316 26.88 -15.09 -5.03
N ARG A 317 27.16 -14.05 -4.22
CA ARG A 317 26.35 -12.81 -4.12
C ARG A 317 24.87 -13.04 -3.83
N THR A 318 24.56 -14.15 -3.16
CA THR A 318 23.20 -14.53 -2.72
C THR A 318 23.00 -14.18 -1.24
N PRO A 319 21.77 -13.88 -0.77
CA PRO A 319 21.46 -13.58 0.62
C PRO A 319 21.40 -14.86 1.46
N HIS A 320 22.56 -15.47 1.73
CA HIS A 320 22.70 -16.83 2.29
C HIS A 320 22.07 -16.97 3.69
N ILE A 321 22.14 -15.95 4.53
CA ILE A 321 21.55 -16.01 5.89
C ILE A 321 20.03 -15.92 5.79
N ALA A 322 19.50 -15.01 4.96
CA ALA A 322 18.06 -14.93 4.71
C ALA A 322 17.54 -16.24 4.10
N LEU A 323 18.30 -16.86 3.19
CA LEU A 323 17.95 -18.16 2.60
C LEU A 323 17.88 -19.26 3.66
N ALA A 324 18.86 -19.32 4.58
CA ALA A 324 18.86 -20.30 5.67
C ALA A 324 17.68 -20.12 6.63
N VAL A 325 17.34 -18.86 6.95
CA VAL A 325 16.16 -18.56 7.77
C VAL A 325 14.88 -19.00 7.04
N CYS A 326 14.73 -18.67 5.75
CA CYS A 326 13.59 -19.14 4.97
C CYS A 326 13.50 -20.69 4.96
N ALA A 327 14.60 -21.40 4.74
CA ALA A 327 14.62 -22.87 4.75
C ALA A 327 14.19 -23.46 6.12
N LEU A 328 14.60 -22.84 7.23
CA LEU A 328 14.17 -23.25 8.56
C LEU A 328 12.64 -23.14 8.73
N PHE A 329 12.06 -22.01 8.31
CA PHE A 329 10.62 -21.81 8.38
C PHE A 329 9.86 -22.71 7.39
N VAL A 330 10.39 -22.95 6.19
CA VAL A 330 9.84 -23.92 5.24
C VAL A 330 9.74 -25.30 5.90
N PHE A 331 10.82 -25.74 6.55
CA PHE A 331 10.81 -27.02 7.25
C PHE A 331 9.76 -27.04 8.38
N ALA A 332 9.67 -25.98 9.19
CA ALA A 332 8.68 -25.89 10.28
C ALA A 332 7.24 -26.04 9.77
N PHE A 333 6.90 -25.39 8.64
CA PHE A 333 5.59 -25.54 8.00
C PHE A 333 5.41 -26.94 7.37
N ALA A 334 6.45 -27.46 6.69
CA ALA A 334 6.40 -28.75 6.02
C ALA A 334 6.31 -29.93 7.00
N ALA A 335 6.84 -29.78 8.23
CA ALA A 335 6.76 -30.81 9.28
C ALA A 335 5.32 -31.16 9.68
N VAL A 336 4.34 -30.26 9.41
CA VAL A 336 2.90 -30.55 9.60
C VAL A 336 2.41 -31.64 8.64
N GLY A 337 3.00 -31.75 7.44
CA GLY A 337 2.73 -32.82 6.45
C GLY A 337 1.36 -32.76 5.78
N ILE A 338 0.57 -31.68 5.97
CA ILE A 338 -0.80 -31.54 5.45
C ILE A 338 -0.81 -30.48 4.33
N VAL A 339 -0.96 -30.93 3.08
CA VAL A 339 -0.96 -30.06 1.88
C VAL A 339 -1.99 -28.94 1.99
N LYS A 340 -3.23 -29.26 2.33
CA LYS A 340 -4.31 -28.27 2.48
C LYS A 340 -3.98 -27.16 3.48
N PHE A 341 -3.38 -27.51 4.61
CA PHE A 341 -3.00 -26.56 5.64
C PHE A 341 -1.91 -25.59 5.15
N VAL A 342 -0.83 -26.11 4.55
CA VAL A 342 0.27 -25.25 4.07
C VAL A 342 -0.16 -24.40 2.87
N ALA A 343 -1.02 -24.95 2.00
CA ALA A 343 -1.63 -24.18 0.91
C ALA A 343 -2.47 -23.00 1.45
N SER A 344 -3.37 -23.27 2.40
CA SER A 344 -4.22 -22.23 2.99
C SER A 344 -3.40 -21.15 3.74
N MET A 345 -2.27 -21.52 4.37
CA MET A 345 -1.35 -20.56 4.99
C MET A 345 -0.65 -19.70 3.95
N ALA A 346 -0.28 -20.26 2.80
CA ALA A 346 0.26 -19.51 1.68
C ALA A 346 -0.80 -18.52 1.12
N ASP A 347 -2.03 -19.00 0.93
CA ASP A 347 -3.16 -18.17 0.48
C ASP A 347 -3.42 -16.99 1.42
N PHE A 348 -3.42 -17.22 2.73
CA PHE A 348 -3.55 -16.14 3.71
C PHE A 348 -2.49 -15.05 3.50
N GLY A 349 -1.22 -15.44 3.37
CA GLY A 349 -0.11 -14.51 3.14
C GLY A 349 -0.29 -13.72 1.83
N PHE A 350 -0.60 -14.41 0.74
CA PHE A 350 -0.76 -13.78 -0.57
C PHE A 350 -2.01 -12.90 -0.65
N LEU A 351 -3.16 -13.35 -0.17
CA LEU A 351 -4.40 -12.57 -0.17
C LEU A 351 -4.23 -11.25 0.61
N MET A 352 -3.59 -11.31 1.78
CA MET A 352 -3.30 -10.11 2.57
C MET A 352 -2.30 -9.19 1.86
N GLY A 353 -1.21 -9.73 1.34
CA GLY A 353 -0.17 -8.95 0.66
C GLY A 353 -0.63 -8.32 -0.65
N LEU A 354 -1.30 -9.09 -1.51
CA LEU A 354 -1.77 -8.65 -2.82
C LEU A 354 -2.88 -7.57 -2.71
N GLY A 355 -3.71 -7.61 -1.66
CA GLY A 355 -4.67 -6.55 -1.38
C GLY A 355 -4.01 -5.18 -1.23
N PHE A 356 -2.87 -5.09 -0.53
CA PHE A 356 -2.10 -3.84 -0.41
C PHE A 356 -1.41 -3.44 -1.73
N VAL A 357 -0.97 -4.41 -2.52
CA VAL A 357 -0.40 -4.11 -3.86
C VAL A 357 -1.48 -3.55 -4.78
N ASN A 358 -2.68 -4.11 -4.80
CA ASN A 358 -3.80 -3.56 -5.56
C ASN A 358 -4.12 -2.12 -5.13
N TYR A 359 -4.08 -1.82 -3.82
CA TYR A 359 -4.25 -0.46 -3.31
C TYR A 359 -3.12 0.49 -3.73
N SER A 360 -1.90 -0.03 -3.92
CA SER A 360 -0.75 0.77 -4.36
C SER A 360 -0.96 1.41 -5.74
N VAL A 361 -1.75 0.81 -6.64
CA VAL A 361 -2.11 1.43 -7.92
C VAL A 361 -2.87 2.74 -7.69
N ILE A 362 -3.85 2.73 -6.78
CA ILE A 362 -4.64 3.92 -6.43
C ILE A 362 -3.72 4.98 -5.80
N ALA A 363 -2.86 4.57 -4.87
CA ALA A 363 -1.92 5.46 -4.21
C ALA A 363 -0.90 6.06 -5.18
N LEU A 364 -0.35 5.24 -6.11
CA LEU A 364 0.61 5.68 -7.12
C LEU A 364 0.00 6.70 -8.08
N ARG A 365 -1.22 6.44 -8.57
CA ARG A 365 -1.91 7.36 -9.48
C ARG A 365 -2.24 8.70 -8.83
N LYS A 366 -2.53 8.70 -7.52
CA LYS A 366 -2.80 9.93 -6.75
C LYS A 366 -1.52 10.70 -6.39
N ARG A 367 -0.46 10.00 -5.96
CA ARG A 367 0.78 10.64 -5.48
C ARG A 367 1.74 11.02 -6.58
N MET A 368 1.74 10.29 -7.69
CA MET A 368 2.64 10.49 -8.83
C MET A 368 1.86 10.53 -10.16
N PRO A 369 0.98 11.54 -10.37
CA PRO A 369 0.14 11.60 -11.58
C PRO A 369 0.94 11.66 -12.87
N ASN A 370 2.10 12.33 -12.85
CA ASN A 370 2.99 12.53 -14.01
C ASN A 370 3.97 11.37 -14.26
N LEU A 371 3.94 10.28 -13.44
CA LEU A 371 4.79 9.13 -13.67
C LEU A 371 4.41 8.46 -15.00
N ARG A 372 5.40 8.21 -15.86
CA ARG A 372 5.18 7.49 -17.13
C ARG A 372 4.75 6.04 -16.84
N ARG A 373 3.58 5.66 -17.35
CA ARG A 373 3.00 4.31 -17.24
C ARG A 373 2.89 3.71 -18.63
N PRO A 374 3.85 2.87 -19.04
CA PRO A 374 3.81 2.24 -20.37
C PRO A 374 2.61 1.31 -20.58
N PHE A 375 2.06 0.78 -19.49
CA PHE A 375 0.84 -0.01 -19.46
C PHE A 375 -0.13 0.56 -18.43
N HIS A 376 -1.41 0.61 -18.77
CA HIS A 376 -2.50 1.07 -17.89
C HIS A 376 -3.51 -0.07 -17.72
N ALA A 377 -3.79 -0.45 -16.49
CA ALA A 377 -5.00 -1.20 -16.18
C ALA A 377 -6.21 -0.30 -16.50
N GLY A 378 -7.05 -0.71 -17.46
CA GLY A 378 -8.24 0.05 -17.84
C GLY A 378 -9.23 0.23 -16.69
N LEU A 379 -10.42 0.83 -16.95
CA LEU A 379 -11.54 0.92 -16.01
C LEU A 379 -11.15 1.39 -14.59
N TYR A 380 -10.26 2.37 -14.48
CA TYR A 380 -9.91 2.96 -13.19
C TYR A 380 -11.09 3.77 -12.61
N PRO A 381 -11.43 3.68 -11.32
CA PRO A 381 -10.71 2.95 -10.25
C PRO A 381 -11.20 1.51 -10.02
N TRP A 382 -12.07 0.96 -10.88
CA TRP A 382 -12.78 -0.30 -10.63
C TRP A 382 -11.84 -1.51 -10.57
N ILE A 383 -10.88 -1.64 -11.51
CA ILE A 383 -9.93 -2.78 -11.52
C ILE A 383 -9.14 -2.86 -10.21
N PRO A 384 -8.49 -1.80 -9.68
CA PRO A 384 -7.85 -1.86 -8.39
C PRO A 384 -8.82 -2.16 -7.23
N LEU A 385 -10.03 -1.59 -7.24
CA LEU A 385 -11.02 -1.81 -6.19
C LEU A 385 -11.53 -3.26 -6.17
N ILE A 386 -11.82 -3.84 -7.34
CA ILE A 386 -12.22 -5.26 -7.45
C ILE A 386 -11.05 -6.15 -6.99
N GLY A 387 -9.81 -5.84 -7.42
CA GLY A 387 -8.63 -6.58 -6.98
C GLY A 387 -8.44 -6.56 -5.45
N ILE A 388 -8.69 -5.42 -4.78
CA ILE A 388 -8.67 -5.32 -3.31
C ILE A 388 -9.79 -6.17 -2.71
N ALA A 389 -11.01 -6.00 -3.21
CA ALA A 389 -12.19 -6.68 -2.68
C ALA A 389 -12.04 -8.20 -2.81
N THR A 390 -11.62 -8.70 -3.96
CA THR A 390 -11.43 -10.14 -4.20
C THR A 390 -10.34 -10.74 -3.33
N CYS A 391 -9.22 -10.04 -3.10
CA CYS A 391 -8.20 -10.53 -2.18
C CYS A 391 -8.76 -10.67 -0.75
N TRP A 392 -9.45 -9.68 -0.23
CA TRP A 392 -9.85 -9.70 1.18
C TRP A 392 -11.17 -10.44 1.46
N VAL A 393 -12.07 -10.54 0.48
CA VAL A 393 -13.34 -11.32 0.60
C VAL A 393 -13.06 -12.83 0.74
N PHE A 394 -11.96 -13.35 0.16
CA PHE A 394 -11.62 -14.75 0.30
C PHE A 394 -10.92 -15.11 1.62
N VAL A 395 -10.41 -14.15 2.39
CA VAL A 395 -9.78 -14.44 3.70
C VAL A 395 -10.77 -15.12 4.68
N PRO A 396 -12.01 -14.65 4.87
CA PRO A 396 -13.00 -15.34 5.72
C PRO A 396 -13.44 -16.72 5.20
N ALA A 397 -13.19 -17.02 3.91
CA ALA A 397 -13.53 -18.31 3.31
C ALA A 397 -12.47 -19.39 3.55
N LEU A 398 -11.29 -19.01 4.09
CA LEU A 398 -10.26 -19.93 4.57
C LEU A 398 -10.72 -20.64 5.86
N GLU A 399 -10.09 -21.76 6.17
CA GLU A 399 -10.36 -22.48 7.42
C GLU A 399 -10.09 -21.59 8.65
N LEU A 400 -10.94 -21.68 9.66
CA LEU A 400 -10.81 -20.91 10.91
C LEU A 400 -9.42 -21.09 11.56
N ARG A 401 -8.86 -22.28 11.55
CA ARG A 401 -7.52 -22.58 12.06
C ARG A 401 -6.46 -21.74 11.33
N THR A 402 -6.55 -21.66 10.00
CA THR A 402 -5.65 -20.86 9.16
C THR A 402 -5.78 -19.36 9.49
N ILE A 403 -7.01 -18.87 9.65
CA ILE A 403 -7.27 -17.47 10.00
C ILE A 403 -6.67 -17.14 11.36
N LEU A 404 -6.90 -17.97 12.37
CA LEU A 404 -6.37 -17.74 13.72
C LEU A 404 -4.83 -17.72 13.74
N LEU A 405 -4.20 -18.67 13.07
CA LEU A 405 -2.73 -18.70 12.96
C LEU A 405 -2.21 -17.53 12.12
N GLY A 406 -2.89 -17.18 11.04
CA GLY A 406 -2.56 -16.03 10.20
C GLY A 406 -2.64 -14.71 10.99
N VAL A 407 -3.68 -14.53 11.81
CA VAL A 407 -3.79 -13.39 12.73
C VAL A 407 -2.66 -13.42 13.76
N GLY A 408 -2.37 -14.58 14.36
CA GLY A 408 -1.24 -14.74 15.29
C GLY A 408 0.09 -14.35 14.67
N LEU A 409 0.37 -14.80 13.44
CA LEU A 409 1.57 -14.42 12.68
C LEU A 409 1.57 -12.94 12.31
N THR A 410 0.42 -12.33 12.04
CA THR A 410 0.29 -10.89 11.80
C THR A 410 0.65 -10.09 13.05
N LEU A 411 0.14 -10.52 14.21
CA LEU A 411 0.47 -9.90 15.50
C LEU A 411 1.96 -10.08 15.85
N ALA A 412 2.54 -11.26 15.58
CA ALA A 412 3.97 -11.49 15.74
C ALA A 412 4.80 -10.58 14.82
N GLY A 413 4.40 -10.40 13.56
CA GLY A 413 5.02 -9.43 12.66
C GLY A 413 4.91 -8.01 13.18
N GLY A 414 3.74 -7.61 13.68
CA GLY A 414 3.54 -6.31 14.33
C GLY A 414 4.46 -6.10 15.54
N ALA A 415 4.62 -7.13 16.39
CA ALA A 415 5.54 -7.10 17.52
C ALA A 415 7.00 -6.95 17.06
N VAL A 416 7.42 -7.71 16.05
CA VAL A 416 8.77 -7.58 15.45
C VAL A 416 8.99 -6.16 14.91
N TYR A 417 7.98 -5.60 14.27
CA TYR A 417 8.04 -4.22 13.78
C TYR A 417 8.23 -3.19 14.89
N LEU A 418 7.57 -3.37 16.04
CA LEU A 418 7.63 -2.45 17.18
C LEU A 418 8.93 -2.57 18.00
N ILE A 419 9.52 -3.77 18.08
CA ILE A 419 10.75 -4.04 18.86
C ILE A 419 12.01 -3.59 18.11
N ARG A 420 11.93 -3.34 16.79
CA ARG A 420 13.09 -2.94 15.99
C ARG A 420 13.73 -1.65 16.52
N PRO A 421 15.08 -1.52 16.49
CA PRO A 421 15.76 -0.28 16.84
C PRO A 421 15.41 0.79 15.79
N LEU A 422 14.64 1.80 16.22
CA LEU A 422 14.29 2.95 15.38
C LEU A 422 15.46 3.94 15.34
N ASN A 423 15.84 4.35 14.15
CA ASN A 423 16.74 5.49 13.96
C ASN A 423 15.98 6.80 14.26
N ARG A 424 16.63 7.85 14.79
CA ARG A 424 15.96 9.12 15.13
C ARG A 424 15.11 9.69 13.98
N ALA A 425 15.61 9.60 12.75
CA ALA A 425 14.86 10.04 11.56
C ALA A 425 13.60 9.20 11.30
N GLU A 426 13.63 7.90 11.56
CA GLU A 426 12.51 6.97 11.42
C GLU A 426 11.46 7.20 12.49
N LEU A 427 11.89 7.48 13.72
CA LEU A 427 10.99 7.82 14.84
C LEU A 427 10.17 9.08 14.51
N VAL A 428 10.80 10.11 13.94
CA VAL A 428 10.12 11.34 13.53
C VAL A 428 9.11 11.08 12.41
N GLU A 429 9.44 10.22 11.44
CA GLU A 429 8.52 9.89 10.33
C GLU A 429 7.34 9.04 10.81
N GLU A 430 7.57 8.10 11.73
CA GLU A 430 6.50 7.29 12.34
C GLU A 430 5.59 8.11 13.26
N LEU A 431 6.16 8.99 14.06
CA LEU A 431 5.38 9.92 14.87
C LEU A 431 4.50 10.82 13.98
N ARG A 432 5.00 11.24 12.81
CA ARG A 432 4.18 11.96 11.81
C ARG A 432 3.04 11.11 11.27
N VAL A 433 3.26 9.83 11.01
CA VAL A 433 2.18 8.91 10.56
C VAL A 433 1.15 8.72 11.65
N VAL A 434 1.58 8.46 12.89
CA VAL A 434 0.71 8.34 14.07
C VAL A 434 -0.05 9.65 14.30
N GLU A 435 0.63 10.81 14.24
CA GLU A 435 -0.02 12.10 14.31
C GLU A 435 -0.99 12.34 13.15
N THR A 436 -0.66 11.94 11.95
CA THR A 436 -1.55 12.06 10.78
C THR A 436 -2.78 11.19 10.95
N VAL A 437 -2.64 9.95 11.43
CA VAL A 437 -3.76 9.07 11.79
C VAL A 437 -4.54 9.65 12.97
N LYS A 438 -3.88 10.11 14.03
CA LYS A 438 -4.51 10.77 15.18
C LYS A 438 -5.25 12.04 14.75
N ARG A 439 -4.63 12.87 13.90
CA ARG A 439 -5.26 14.06 13.29
C ARG A 439 -6.43 13.68 12.39
N TYR A 440 -6.36 12.54 11.66
CA TYR A 440 -7.47 12.00 10.86
C TYR A 440 -8.65 11.62 11.75
N TRP A 441 -8.43 10.89 12.84
CA TRP A 441 -9.47 10.52 13.79
C TRP A 441 -10.04 11.73 14.54
N ILE A 442 -9.19 12.69 14.93
CA ILE A 442 -9.61 13.95 15.57
C ILE A 442 -10.40 14.81 14.56
N ARG A 443 -9.96 14.87 13.29
CA ARG A 443 -10.67 15.61 12.22
C ARG A 443 -12.01 14.95 11.85
N ARG A 444 -12.12 13.62 11.91
CA ARG A 444 -13.40 12.92 11.72
C ARG A 444 -14.43 13.26 12.80
N LYS A 445 -13.99 13.72 13.96
CA LYS A 445 -14.85 14.28 15.04
C LYS A 445 -15.09 15.79 14.92
N ARG A 446 -14.41 16.52 14.01
CA ARG A 446 -14.73 17.93 13.76
C ARG A 446 -16.06 17.99 12.99
N LYS A 447 -17.10 18.32 13.74
CA LYS A 447 -18.44 18.62 13.25
C LYS A 447 -18.36 19.72 12.17
N ARG A 448 -19.18 19.64 11.11
CA ARG A 448 -19.50 20.79 10.26
C ARG A 448 -19.87 21.95 11.18
N MET A 449 -19.12 23.05 11.14
CA MET A 449 -19.48 24.24 11.90
C MET A 449 -20.47 25.07 11.10
N ARG A 450 -21.51 25.53 11.76
CA ARG A 450 -22.46 26.50 11.24
C ARG A 450 -21.99 27.88 11.70
N VAL A 451 -21.62 28.72 10.74
CA VAL A 451 -21.00 30.01 10.96
C VAL A 451 -22.00 31.10 10.55
N LEU A 452 -22.32 31.99 11.46
CA LEU A 452 -23.09 33.18 11.18
C LEU A 452 -22.10 34.33 10.92
N ILE A 453 -22.24 35.05 9.82
CA ILE A 453 -21.50 36.28 9.51
C ILE A 453 -22.49 37.44 9.54
N ILE A 454 -22.27 38.36 10.44
CA ILE A 454 -23.05 39.58 10.58
C ILE A 454 -22.27 40.72 9.88
N GLY A 455 -22.82 41.18 8.76
CA GLY A 455 -22.16 42.09 7.83
C GLY A 455 -21.71 41.39 6.56
N GLY A 456 -22.38 41.66 5.45
CA GLY A 456 -22.16 41.10 4.13
C GLY A 456 -21.23 41.92 3.24
N GLY A 457 -20.64 43.02 3.76
CA GLY A 457 -19.68 43.84 3.05
C GLY A 457 -18.38 43.13 2.73
N GLN A 458 -17.37 43.84 2.24
CA GLN A 458 -16.10 43.28 1.75
C GLN A 458 -15.40 42.37 2.78
N LYS A 459 -15.44 42.75 4.08
CA LYS A 459 -14.83 41.95 5.16
C LYS A 459 -15.54 40.62 5.34
N GLY A 460 -16.86 40.61 5.43
CA GLY A 460 -17.66 39.39 5.56
C GLY A 460 -17.53 38.47 4.36
N GLN A 461 -17.53 39.02 3.13
CA GLN A 461 -17.32 38.24 1.90
C GLN A 461 -15.92 37.62 1.85
N ASN A 462 -14.87 38.33 2.25
CA ASN A 462 -13.50 37.81 2.30
C ASN A 462 -13.36 36.61 3.28
N ILE A 463 -14.01 36.73 4.46
CA ILE A 463 -14.07 35.67 5.45
C ILE A 463 -14.80 34.44 4.86
N ALA A 464 -15.97 34.64 4.25
CA ALA A 464 -16.75 33.60 3.64
C ALA A 464 -15.96 32.89 2.53
N ASN A 465 -15.32 33.67 1.64
CA ASN A 465 -14.48 33.12 0.56
C ASN A 465 -13.36 32.23 1.13
N ARG A 466 -12.70 32.68 2.21
CA ARG A 466 -11.61 31.90 2.85
C ARG A 466 -12.13 30.63 3.53
N LEU A 467 -13.32 30.68 4.13
CA LEU A 467 -13.95 29.49 4.76
C LEU A 467 -14.52 28.51 3.74
N LEU A 468 -14.93 28.98 2.56
CA LEU A 468 -15.47 28.17 1.46
C LEU A 468 -14.37 27.72 0.48
N ALA A 469 -13.20 28.38 0.47
CA ALA A 469 -12.11 28.03 -0.44
C ALA A 469 -11.75 26.56 -0.30
N LYS A 470 -11.93 25.82 -1.39
CA LYS A 470 -11.38 24.45 -1.55
C LYS A 470 -9.88 24.62 -1.65
N ASP A 471 -9.14 24.22 -0.61
CA ASP A 471 -7.67 24.11 -0.70
C ASP A 471 -7.33 23.21 -1.89
N GLU A 472 -6.77 23.74 -2.95
CA GLU A 472 -6.26 23.01 -4.12
C GLU A 472 -5.19 21.94 -3.75
N TYR A 473 -4.60 22.04 -2.56
CA TYR A 473 -3.63 21.11 -2.00
C TYR A 473 -4.23 20.03 -1.09
N ARG A 474 -5.56 19.97 -0.90
CA ARG A 474 -6.23 18.91 -0.12
C ARG A 474 -6.76 17.80 -1.01
N LEU A 475 -5.86 17.19 -1.77
CA LEU A 475 -6.09 15.90 -2.38
C LEU A 475 -6.22 14.85 -1.28
N VAL A 476 -7.43 14.34 -1.05
CA VAL A 476 -7.82 12.96 -0.64
C VAL A 476 -9.12 12.89 0.18
N PHE A 477 -9.56 13.93 0.91
CA PHE A 477 -10.80 13.79 1.70
C PHE A 477 -11.73 15.00 1.51
N ARG A 478 -13.04 14.71 1.33
CA ARG A 478 -14.11 15.71 1.26
C ARG A 478 -13.87 16.77 2.34
N SER A 479 -13.57 18.00 1.92
CA SER A 479 -13.61 19.17 2.78
C SER A 479 -15.01 19.24 3.37
N HIS A 480 -15.10 19.29 4.68
CA HIS A 480 -16.38 19.58 5.32
C HIS A 480 -16.62 21.08 5.07
N GLU A 481 -17.41 21.37 4.07
CA GLU A 481 -17.85 22.74 3.80
C GLU A 481 -18.57 23.26 5.05
N HIS A 482 -18.07 24.36 5.62
CA HIS A 482 -18.76 25.07 6.69
C HIS A 482 -20.10 25.55 6.13
N GLN A 483 -21.16 25.49 6.92
CA GLN A 483 -22.43 26.10 6.57
C GLN A 483 -22.37 27.55 7.01
N ILE A 484 -22.37 28.48 6.06
CA ILE A 484 -22.31 29.92 6.33
C ILE A 484 -23.71 30.48 6.15
N THR A 485 -24.10 31.35 7.06
CA THR A 485 -25.33 32.14 7.01
C THR A 485 -24.94 33.61 7.14
N PHE A 486 -25.49 34.48 6.33
CA PHE A 486 -25.28 35.95 6.43
C PHE A 486 -26.47 36.64 7.07
N VAL A 487 -26.18 37.69 7.84
CA VAL A 487 -27.13 38.73 8.23
C VAL A 487 -26.59 40.05 7.69
N GLU A 488 -27.41 40.76 6.87
CA GLU A 488 -27.02 41.99 6.24
C GLU A 488 -28.21 42.97 6.22
N ILE A 489 -27.94 44.23 6.51
CA ILE A 489 -28.98 45.27 6.59
C ILE A 489 -29.32 45.88 5.23
N ASP A 490 -28.33 45.99 4.34
CA ASP A 490 -28.48 46.61 3.03
C ASP A 490 -29.06 45.62 2.02
N GLU A 491 -30.19 46.00 1.40
CA GLU A 491 -30.88 45.18 0.40
C GLU A 491 -30.02 44.95 -0.87
N GLY A 492 -29.21 45.95 -1.27
CA GLY A 492 -28.34 45.89 -2.43
C GLY A 492 -27.24 44.85 -2.21
N VAL A 493 -26.62 44.85 -1.01
CA VAL A 493 -25.61 43.86 -0.61
C VAL A 493 -26.22 42.49 -0.47
N CYS A 494 -27.45 42.34 0.03
CA CYS A 494 -28.15 41.06 0.08
C CYS A 494 -28.31 40.46 -1.33
N LYS A 495 -28.75 41.25 -2.32
CA LYS A 495 -28.88 40.83 -3.73
C LYS A 495 -27.55 40.43 -4.35
N GLU A 496 -26.47 41.16 -4.04
CA GLU A 496 -25.11 40.80 -4.48
C GLU A 496 -24.66 39.45 -3.88
N LEU A 497 -24.90 39.19 -2.60
CA LEU A 497 -24.59 37.97 -1.92
C LEU A 497 -25.39 36.79 -2.49
N GLU A 498 -26.69 36.98 -2.76
CA GLU A 498 -27.55 35.96 -3.39
C GLU A 498 -27.07 35.57 -4.79
N ALA A 499 -26.63 36.57 -5.57
CA ALA A 499 -26.08 36.33 -6.91
C ALA A 499 -24.74 35.57 -6.89
N ARG A 500 -23.92 35.76 -5.83
CA ARG A 500 -22.56 35.26 -5.72
C ARG A 500 -22.49 33.94 -4.98
N TYR A 501 -23.34 33.71 -3.99
CA TYR A 501 -23.29 32.52 -3.12
C TYR A 501 -24.67 31.85 -3.04
N SER A 502 -24.68 30.52 -3.06
CA SER A 502 -25.86 29.73 -2.73
C SER A 502 -25.96 29.48 -1.23
N LEU A 503 -25.99 30.56 -0.43
CA LEU A 503 -25.98 30.52 1.04
C LEU A 503 -27.26 31.17 1.60
N PRO A 504 -27.72 30.78 2.81
CA PRO A 504 -28.78 31.46 3.50
C PRO A 504 -28.40 32.93 3.84
N ILE A 505 -29.22 33.90 3.45
CA ILE A 505 -29.03 35.33 3.70
C ILE A 505 -30.28 35.85 4.37
N PHE A 506 -30.10 36.52 5.51
CA PHE A 506 -31.16 37.16 6.27
C PHE A 506 -30.99 38.68 6.16
N GLN A 507 -31.97 39.34 5.58
CA GLN A 507 -31.99 40.81 5.54
C GLN A 507 -32.44 41.34 6.88
N GLY A 508 -31.63 42.18 7.53
CA GLY A 508 -31.97 42.82 8.79
C GLY A 508 -30.77 43.38 9.56
N ASP A 509 -31.09 44.12 10.58
CA ASP A 509 -30.10 44.74 11.48
C ASP A 509 -29.58 43.70 12.48
N GLY A 510 -28.35 43.25 12.29
CA GLY A 510 -27.68 42.21 13.13
C GLY A 510 -27.40 42.67 14.58
N THR A 511 -27.64 43.93 14.92
CA THR A 511 -27.57 44.41 16.31
C THR A 511 -28.87 44.18 17.08
N LYS A 512 -29.96 43.80 16.38
CA LYS A 512 -31.27 43.59 16.99
C LYS A 512 -31.50 42.12 17.33
N LYS A 513 -32.00 41.88 18.54
CA LYS A 513 -32.28 40.56 19.07
C LYS A 513 -33.27 39.81 18.18
N GLU A 514 -34.31 40.45 17.70
CA GLU A 514 -35.39 39.85 16.89
C GLU A 514 -34.85 39.24 15.58
N VAL A 515 -33.86 39.90 14.97
CA VAL A 515 -33.19 39.43 13.74
C VAL A 515 -32.31 38.20 14.04
N LEU A 516 -31.54 38.25 15.13
CA LEU A 516 -30.70 37.12 15.54
C LEU A 516 -31.54 35.91 15.97
N ASP A 517 -32.69 36.13 16.60
CA ASP A 517 -33.63 35.03 16.96
C ASP A 517 -34.23 34.37 15.71
N GLN A 518 -34.54 35.14 14.64
CA GLN A 518 -35.02 34.60 13.37
C GLN A 518 -33.99 33.69 12.68
N VAL A 519 -32.71 33.98 12.80
CA VAL A 519 -31.60 33.12 12.28
C VAL A 519 -31.51 31.79 13.01
N GLY A 520 -32.03 31.71 14.23
CA GLY A 520 -32.01 30.49 15.04
C GLY A 520 -30.61 30.18 15.61
N LEU A 521 -30.10 31.05 16.46
CA LEU A 521 -28.75 30.96 17.04
C LEU A 521 -28.43 29.64 17.72
N ASN A 522 -29.43 28.89 18.23
CA ASN A 522 -29.26 27.55 18.79
C ASN A 522 -28.62 26.55 17.79
N ASN A 523 -28.73 26.86 16.51
CA ASN A 523 -28.20 26.05 15.43
C ASN A 523 -26.86 26.58 14.87
N ILE A 524 -26.30 27.64 15.43
CA ILE A 524 -25.04 28.26 15.00
C ILE A 524 -23.92 27.89 15.97
N ASP A 525 -22.75 27.54 15.46
CA ASP A 525 -21.60 27.14 16.27
C ASP A 525 -20.66 28.33 16.55
N VAL A 526 -20.61 29.32 15.62
CA VAL A 526 -19.76 30.52 15.71
C VAL A 526 -20.49 31.71 15.06
N ALA A 527 -20.51 32.87 15.74
CA ALA A 527 -20.94 34.13 15.14
C ALA A 527 -19.72 35.04 14.93
N ILE A 528 -19.67 35.71 13.78
CA ILE A 528 -18.61 36.64 13.39
C ILE A 528 -19.26 37.97 13.04
N ALA A 529 -19.00 39.02 13.82
CA ALA A 529 -19.42 40.40 13.52
C ALA A 529 -18.33 41.04 12.65
N ALA A 530 -18.67 41.35 11.39
CA ALA A 530 -17.75 41.83 10.37
C ALA A 530 -18.32 42.96 9.51
N ALA A 531 -19.22 43.76 10.05
CA ALA A 531 -19.72 44.98 9.41
C ALA A 531 -18.62 46.06 9.32
N ASP A 532 -18.87 47.09 8.57
CA ASP A 532 -17.89 48.17 8.38
C ASP A 532 -17.78 49.11 9.60
N ASN A 533 -18.81 49.19 10.44
CA ASN A 533 -18.84 50.01 11.64
C ASN A 533 -18.53 49.21 12.90
N ASP A 534 -17.54 49.66 13.68
CA ASP A 534 -17.10 48.99 14.90
C ASP A 534 -18.18 48.93 15.98
N GLY A 535 -18.95 50.01 16.16
CA GLY A 535 -20.07 50.05 17.11
C GLY A 535 -21.11 48.97 16.80
N HIS A 536 -21.43 48.77 15.52
CA HIS A 536 -22.34 47.70 15.10
C HIS A 536 -21.72 46.32 15.39
N ASN A 537 -20.42 46.11 15.13
CA ASN A 537 -19.75 44.86 15.41
C ASN A 537 -19.71 44.55 16.92
N VAL A 538 -19.42 45.53 17.75
CA VAL A 538 -19.43 45.40 19.21
C VAL A 538 -20.82 45.02 19.71
N ILE A 539 -21.86 45.78 19.30
CA ILE A 539 -23.25 45.54 19.74
C ILE A 539 -23.73 44.17 19.26
N ALA A 540 -23.53 43.82 17.99
CA ALA A 540 -23.94 42.54 17.44
C ALA A 540 -23.24 41.34 18.13
N ALA A 541 -21.95 41.51 18.43
CA ALA A 541 -21.18 40.45 19.13
C ALA A 541 -21.67 40.30 20.58
N LEU A 542 -21.90 41.37 21.31
CA LEU A 542 -22.43 41.35 22.69
C LEU A 542 -23.84 40.75 22.73
N GLN A 543 -24.72 41.14 21.79
CA GLN A 543 -26.06 40.58 21.66
C GLN A 543 -26.00 39.05 21.38
N ALA A 544 -25.18 38.61 20.43
CA ALA A 544 -25.00 37.20 20.14
C ALA A 544 -24.51 36.45 21.38
N LYS A 545 -23.61 37.07 22.17
CA LYS A 545 -23.10 36.48 23.41
C LYS A 545 -24.17 36.38 24.50
N GLN A 546 -24.98 37.43 24.69
CA GLN A 546 -26.10 37.43 25.64
C GLN A 546 -27.19 36.44 25.28
N LEU A 547 -27.39 36.14 23.98
CA LEU A 547 -28.30 35.12 23.48
C LEU A 547 -27.73 33.68 23.61
N GLY A 548 -26.61 33.52 24.30
CA GLY A 548 -26.05 32.20 24.65
C GLY A 548 -25.07 31.62 23.66
N MET A 549 -24.62 32.39 22.67
CA MET A 549 -23.59 31.91 21.74
C MET A 549 -22.27 31.62 22.46
N LYS A 550 -21.74 30.41 22.28
CA LYS A 550 -20.49 29.99 22.95
C LYS A 550 -19.25 30.64 22.34
N ARG A 551 -19.24 30.81 21.02
CA ARG A 551 -18.13 31.39 20.27
C ARG A 551 -18.60 32.57 19.46
N VAL A 552 -18.08 33.74 19.80
CA VAL A 552 -18.35 34.99 19.09
C VAL A 552 -17.03 35.67 18.80
N ILE A 553 -16.88 36.16 17.58
CA ILE A 553 -15.72 36.90 17.08
C ILE A 553 -16.20 38.25 16.62
N ALA A 554 -15.53 39.33 17.04
CA ALA A 554 -15.78 40.67 16.55
C ALA A 554 -14.55 41.24 15.84
N ILE A 555 -14.75 41.82 14.67
CA ILE A 555 -13.70 42.52 13.91
C ILE A 555 -13.88 44.00 14.13
N VAL A 556 -12.87 44.63 14.70
CA VAL A 556 -12.88 46.08 15.00
C VAL A 556 -11.67 46.76 14.39
N GLN A 557 -11.81 48.04 14.08
CA GLN A 557 -10.73 48.92 13.63
C GLN A 557 -10.06 49.61 14.82
N ASP A 558 -10.87 50.09 15.77
CA ASP A 558 -10.37 50.74 16.95
C ASP A 558 -10.00 49.76 18.06
N PRO A 559 -8.69 49.68 18.45
CA PRO A 559 -8.22 48.79 19.49
C PRO A 559 -8.83 49.05 20.88
N ASP A 560 -9.38 50.21 21.13
CA ASP A 560 -9.97 50.55 22.43
C ASP A 560 -11.20 49.69 22.78
N TYR A 561 -11.82 49.04 21.79
CA TYR A 561 -12.89 48.07 22.02
C TYR A 561 -12.40 46.68 22.48
N LEU A 562 -11.12 46.34 22.32
CA LEU A 562 -10.60 45.01 22.66
C LEU A 562 -10.82 44.63 24.13
N PRO A 563 -10.47 45.48 25.13
CA PRO A 563 -10.64 45.12 26.54
C PRO A 563 -12.11 44.91 26.92
N LEU A 564 -13.03 45.65 26.30
CA LEU A 564 -14.47 45.50 26.54
C LEU A 564 -14.97 44.13 26.04
N LEU A 565 -14.61 43.79 24.81
CA LEU A 565 -15.05 42.54 24.16
C LEU A 565 -14.45 41.31 24.86
N GLU A 566 -13.17 41.37 25.22
CA GLU A 566 -12.50 40.29 25.93
C GLU A 566 -13.11 40.02 27.33
N LYS A 567 -13.46 41.06 28.06
CA LYS A 567 -14.13 40.96 29.36
C LYS A 567 -15.46 40.20 29.26
N GLU A 568 -16.18 40.36 28.17
CA GLU A 568 -17.44 39.67 27.91
C GLU A 568 -17.24 38.31 27.23
N GLY A 569 -15.99 37.84 27.06
CA GLY A 569 -15.64 36.56 26.49
C GLY A 569 -15.92 36.46 24.99
N VAL A 570 -15.81 37.60 24.29
CA VAL A 570 -15.83 37.72 22.83
C VAL A 570 -14.39 37.78 22.33
N VAL A 571 -14.06 36.98 21.30
CA VAL A 571 -12.76 37.07 20.64
C VAL A 571 -12.74 38.31 19.75
N ALA A 572 -11.93 39.30 20.09
CA ALA A 572 -11.82 40.51 19.33
C ALA A 572 -10.57 40.53 18.45
N ILE A 573 -10.70 40.95 17.19
CA ILE A 573 -9.61 41.07 16.22
C ILE A 573 -9.57 42.54 15.73
N SER A 574 -8.50 43.27 16.08
CA SER A 574 -8.24 44.58 15.49
C SER A 574 -7.47 44.45 14.18
N THR A 575 -8.09 44.86 13.07
CA THR A 575 -7.46 44.79 11.74
C THR A 575 -6.22 45.70 11.62
N PRO A 576 -6.20 46.96 12.12
CA PRO A 576 -4.98 47.77 12.10
C PRO A 576 -3.85 47.20 12.93
N TRP A 577 -4.15 46.63 14.11
CA TRP A 577 -3.12 46.00 14.94
C TRP A 577 -2.52 44.78 14.28
N ALA A 578 -3.37 43.91 13.71
CA ALA A 578 -2.90 42.74 12.98
C ALA A 578 -2.05 43.16 11.75
N THR A 579 -2.45 44.21 11.05
CA THR A 579 -1.70 44.73 9.91
C THR A 579 -0.39 45.39 10.36
N ALA A 580 -0.41 46.20 11.45
CA ALA A 580 0.80 46.80 12.00
C ALA A 580 1.82 45.77 12.44
N ALA A 581 1.39 44.72 13.14
CA ALA A 581 2.24 43.60 13.51
C ALA A 581 2.85 42.86 12.29
N MET A 582 2.08 42.71 11.21
CA MET A 582 2.61 42.19 9.94
C MET A 582 3.65 43.14 9.33
N VAL A 583 3.40 44.46 9.29
CA VAL A 583 4.34 45.44 8.75
C VAL A 583 5.61 45.52 9.61
N GLU A 584 5.48 45.55 10.93
CA GLU A 584 6.62 45.48 11.86
C GLU A 584 7.49 44.30 11.61
N ASN A 585 6.87 43.10 11.47
CA ASN A 585 7.59 41.87 11.12
C ASN A 585 8.34 41.99 9.78
N PHE A 586 7.75 42.62 8.76
CA PHE A 586 8.43 42.85 7.48
C PHE A 586 9.58 43.89 7.57
N LEU A 587 9.44 44.90 8.41
CA LEU A 587 10.48 45.93 8.59
C LEU A 587 11.64 45.43 9.44
N ASP A 588 11.34 44.77 10.53
CA ASP A 588 12.36 44.26 11.45
C ASP A 588 13.08 43.02 10.93
N ARG A 589 12.49 42.35 9.95
CA ARG A 589 13.01 41.09 9.41
C ARG A 589 12.92 41.04 7.88
N PRO A 590 13.73 41.83 7.17
CA PRO A 590 13.73 41.86 5.72
C PRO A 590 14.13 40.47 5.18
N GLY A 591 13.28 39.88 4.33
CA GLY A 591 13.46 38.54 3.76
C GLY A 591 12.65 37.43 4.44
N VAL A 592 11.83 37.74 5.46
CA VAL A 592 10.89 36.80 6.06
C VAL A 592 9.62 36.73 5.21
N ALA A 593 9.32 35.53 4.67
CA ALA A 593 8.12 35.33 3.87
C ALA A 593 6.86 35.10 4.74
N GLU A 594 6.99 34.38 5.86
CA GLU A 594 5.91 34.10 6.81
C GLU A 594 6.45 33.95 8.24
N LEU A 595 5.75 34.47 9.24
CA LEU A 595 6.05 34.29 10.66
C LEU A 595 4.81 33.72 11.37
N PHE A 596 5.00 32.59 12.06
CA PHE A 596 3.98 32.02 12.95
C PHE A 596 4.58 31.74 14.33
N GLU A 597 3.94 32.23 15.38
CA GLU A 597 4.27 31.84 16.75
C GLU A 597 3.55 30.56 17.16
N ILE A 598 4.27 29.69 17.84
CA ILE A 598 3.78 28.38 18.30
C ILE A 598 3.87 28.33 19.81
N GLY A 599 2.78 27.87 20.47
CA GLY A 599 2.78 27.66 21.93
C GLY A 599 2.87 28.94 22.75
N ALA A 600 2.09 29.97 22.42
CA ALA A 600 2.07 31.27 23.12
C ALA A 600 3.46 31.96 23.19
N GLY A 601 4.21 31.94 22.09
CA GLY A 601 5.51 32.60 21.98
C GLY A 601 6.72 31.75 22.39
N VAL A 602 6.53 30.47 22.71
CA VAL A 602 7.64 29.58 23.09
C VAL A 602 8.53 29.21 21.89
N ALA A 603 7.96 29.14 20.70
CA ALA A 603 8.72 28.88 19.48
C ALA A 603 8.16 29.68 18.31
N SER A 604 9.04 30.04 17.37
CA SER A 604 8.71 30.73 16.13
C SER A 604 8.99 29.87 14.92
N LEU A 605 8.15 29.95 13.90
CA LEU A 605 8.35 29.35 12.58
C LEU A 605 8.54 30.51 11.59
N VAL A 606 9.72 30.57 10.95
CA VAL A 606 10.13 31.69 10.10
C VAL A 606 10.64 31.18 8.77
N GLY A 607 10.10 31.69 7.66
CA GLY A 607 10.60 31.46 6.31
C GLY A 607 11.54 32.58 5.89
N VAL A 608 12.72 32.24 5.40
CA VAL A 608 13.77 33.18 4.95
C VAL A 608 14.14 32.88 3.51
N VAL A 609 14.08 33.88 2.64
CA VAL A 609 14.54 33.75 1.26
C VAL A 609 16.04 34.02 1.19
N VAL A 610 16.79 33.06 0.64
CA VAL A 610 18.26 33.15 0.49
C VAL A 610 18.60 34.19 -0.59
N PRO A 611 19.23 35.34 -0.22
CA PRO A 611 19.52 36.38 -1.19
C PRO A 611 20.68 36.01 -2.13
N GLU A 612 20.81 36.77 -3.23
CA GLU A 612 22.00 36.69 -4.07
C GLU A 612 23.25 37.04 -3.26
N ASN A 613 24.28 36.23 -3.36
CA ASN A 613 25.54 36.34 -2.61
C ASN A 613 25.45 35.99 -1.10
N ALA A 614 24.44 35.24 -0.66
CA ALA A 614 24.40 34.73 0.70
C ALA A 614 25.59 33.82 0.99
N SER A 615 26.16 33.93 2.20
CA SER A 615 27.30 33.12 2.62
C SER A 615 27.03 31.62 2.68
N VAL A 616 25.75 31.24 2.70
CA VAL A 616 25.24 29.86 2.76
C VAL A 616 24.90 29.28 1.39
N SER A 617 24.81 30.11 0.34
CA SER A 617 24.51 29.64 -1.02
C SER A 617 25.61 28.71 -1.53
N GLY A 618 25.21 27.55 -2.07
CA GLY A 618 26.10 26.49 -2.52
C GLY A 618 26.61 25.53 -1.43
N LYS A 619 26.31 25.78 -0.15
CA LYS A 619 26.68 24.91 0.96
C LYS A 619 25.61 23.87 1.29
N GLN A 620 26.02 22.72 1.80
CA GLN A 620 25.10 21.73 2.34
C GLN A 620 24.65 22.13 3.75
N ILE A 621 23.40 21.78 4.12
CA ILE A 621 22.83 22.15 5.44
C ILE A 621 23.74 21.69 6.60
N ARG A 622 24.38 20.52 6.48
CA ARG A 622 25.32 20.00 7.50
C ARG A 622 26.59 20.85 7.67
N GLU A 623 26.93 21.69 6.69
CA GLU A 623 28.10 22.57 6.70
C GLU A 623 27.76 23.92 7.31
N ILE A 624 26.47 24.20 7.49
CA ILE A 624 25.96 25.44 8.05
C ILE A 624 25.73 25.21 9.54
N LYS A 625 26.41 25.99 10.39
CA LYS A 625 26.27 25.91 11.86
C LYS A 625 24.97 26.62 12.29
N VAL A 626 23.84 25.94 12.11
CA VAL A 626 22.55 26.40 12.64
C VAL A 626 22.56 26.29 14.17
N PRO A 627 21.99 27.27 14.93
CA PRO A 627 21.88 27.19 16.40
C PRO A 627 21.25 25.86 16.88
N ALA A 628 21.71 25.35 18.02
CA ALA A 628 21.38 24.01 18.50
C ALA A 628 19.87 23.79 18.75
N GLU A 629 19.16 24.86 19.20
CA GLU A 629 17.73 24.83 19.48
C GLU A 629 16.88 25.20 18.25
N CYS A 630 17.50 25.45 17.08
CA CYS A 630 16.85 25.79 15.84
C CYS A 630 16.99 24.70 14.80
N VAL A 631 15.91 24.39 14.08
CA VAL A 631 15.87 23.35 13.05
C VAL A 631 15.43 23.93 11.72
N VAL A 632 16.10 23.57 10.63
CA VAL A 632 15.61 23.78 9.27
C VAL A 632 14.41 22.85 9.03
N ALA A 633 13.21 23.39 8.97
CA ALA A 633 11.96 22.64 8.86
C ALA A 633 11.58 22.34 7.41
N ALA A 634 11.90 23.26 6.47
CA ALA A 634 11.60 23.11 5.06
C ALA A 634 12.55 23.93 4.20
N VAL A 635 12.72 23.53 2.95
CA VAL A 635 13.33 24.35 1.88
C VAL A 635 12.34 24.35 0.72
N ILE A 636 11.98 25.56 0.24
CA ILE A 636 11.08 25.74 -0.89
C ILE A 636 11.87 26.35 -2.03
N ARG A 637 12.03 25.63 -3.14
CA ARG A 637 12.77 26.07 -4.33
C ARG A 637 11.78 26.34 -5.46
N GLY A 638 11.45 27.58 -5.68
CA GLY A 638 10.38 28.00 -6.58
C GLY A 638 9.04 27.41 -6.13
N LYS A 639 8.45 26.49 -6.90
CA LYS A 639 7.20 25.78 -6.53
C LYS A 639 7.41 24.36 -5.99
N LYS A 640 8.66 23.96 -5.70
CA LYS A 640 8.98 22.61 -5.24
C LYS A 640 9.35 22.62 -3.76
N PHE A 641 8.74 21.72 -3.00
CA PHE A 641 9.14 21.44 -1.62
C PHE A 641 10.34 20.50 -1.61
N VAL A 642 11.46 20.92 -1.03
CA VAL A 642 12.68 20.14 -0.83
C VAL A 642 12.76 19.76 0.64
N VAL A 643 12.83 18.45 0.93
CA VAL A 643 12.99 17.98 2.31
C VAL A 643 14.40 18.30 2.78
N PRO A 644 14.59 19.11 3.85
CA PRO A 644 15.93 19.45 4.33
C PRO A 644 16.62 18.22 4.90
N ARG A 645 17.77 17.90 4.35
CA ARG A 645 18.67 16.85 4.83
C ARG A 645 20.05 17.46 5.00
N GLY A 646 20.93 16.79 5.76
CA GLY A 646 22.29 17.27 5.94
C GLY A 646 23.07 17.47 4.62
N ASP A 647 22.74 16.70 3.58
CA ASP A 647 23.31 16.75 2.23
C ASP A 647 22.53 17.66 1.25
N THR A 648 21.45 18.29 1.70
CA THR A 648 20.69 19.25 0.89
C THR A 648 21.50 20.52 0.72
N THR A 649 21.79 20.88 -0.54
CA THR A 649 22.49 22.12 -0.88
C THR A 649 21.49 23.27 -0.92
N ILE A 650 21.80 24.37 -0.26
CA ILE A 650 21.00 25.62 -0.28
C ILE A 650 21.40 26.41 -1.54
N GLU A 651 20.42 26.86 -2.28
CA GLU A 651 20.59 27.67 -3.49
C GLU A 651 20.02 29.08 -3.29
N THR A 652 20.57 30.02 -4.05
CA THR A 652 20.01 31.37 -4.10
C THR A 652 18.54 31.35 -4.54
N GLY A 653 17.69 32.10 -3.84
CA GLY A 653 16.24 32.11 -4.09
C GLY A 653 15.47 30.98 -3.39
N ASP A 654 16.14 30.07 -2.68
CA ASP A 654 15.46 29.10 -1.82
C ASP A 654 14.78 29.84 -0.65
N GLU A 655 13.56 29.48 -0.33
CA GLU A 655 12.91 29.86 0.92
C GLU A 655 13.17 28.76 1.95
N VAL A 656 13.94 29.10 2.99
CA VAL A 656 14.33 28.19 4.06
C VAL A 656 13.51 28.48 5.30
N VAL A 657 12.77 27.49 5.79
CA VAL A 657 11.90 27.62 6.95
C VAL A 657 12.57 27.07 8.19
N PHE A 658 12.66 27.89 9.24
CA PHE A 658 13.24 27.55 10.54
C PHE A 658 12.15 27.39 11.60
N VAL A 659 12.42 26.54 12.59
CA VAL A 659 11.59 26.36 13.80
C VAL A 659 12.52 26.29 15.02
N GLY A 660 12.22 27.09 16.03
CA GLY A 660 12.96 27.14 17.29
C GLY A 660 12.54 28.30 18.18
N PRO A 661 13.18 28.52 19.34
CA PRO A 661 13.03 29.73 20.15
C PRO A 661 13.31 30.99 19.32
N ALA A 662 12.60 32.07 19.58
CA ALA A 662 12.69 33.29 18.79
C ALA A 662 14.11 33.86 18.67
N SER A 663 14.94 33.74 19.73
CA SER A 663 16.35 34.14 19.74
C SER A 663 17.20 33.30 18.77
N ASP A 664 17.02 32.00 18.75
CA ASP A 664 17.81 31.06 17.95
C ASP A 664 17.41 31.10 16.47
N VAL A 665 16.10 31.26 16.22
CA VAL A 665 15.57 31.46 14.86
C VAL A 665 16.12 32.76 14.27
N LYS A 666 16.23 33.85 15.06
CA LYS A 666 16.83 35.10 14.62
C LYS A 666 18.31 34.94 14.27
N LEU A 667 19.09 34.23 15.08
CA LEU A 667 20.49 33.92 14.78
C LEU A 667 20.63 33.05 13.51
N ALA A 668 19.76 32.05 13.34
CA ALA A 668 19.72 31.23 12.12
C ALA A 668 19.39 32.08 10.89
N GLN A 669 18.42 32.99 10.99
CA GLN A 669 18.02 33.92 9.96
C GLN A 669 19.21 34.82 9.53
N ASP A 670 19.90 35.41 10.48
CA ASP A 670 21.06 36.28 10.21
C ASP A 670 22.16 35.53 9.43
N LEU A 671 22.40 34.25 9.75
CA LEU A 671 23.36 33.39 9.03
C LEU A 671 23.00 33.20 7.55
N PHE A 672 21.70 33.16 7.23
CA PHE A 672 21.20 32.90 5.87
C PHE A 672 21.05 34.19 5.04
N VAL A 673 20.95 35.36 5.69
CA VAL A 673 20.84 36.67 5.04
C VAL A 673 22.16 37.39 4.91
N LEU A 674 23.18 37.07 5.74
CA LEU A 674 24.51 37.66 5.69
C LEU A 674 25.17 37.48 4.31
N ARG A 675 25.48 38.62 3.68
CA ARG A 675 26.26 38.65 2.41
C ARG A 675 27.72 38.28 2.68
N ARG A 676 28.33 37.62 1.70
CA ARG A 676 29.81 37.37 1.70
C ARG A 676 30.58 38.65 1.72
#